data_6a5a80b33edd975f756d31638b1298da
#
_entry.id   6a5a80b33edd975f756d31638b1298da
#
_cell.length_a   1.000
_cell.length_b   1.000
_cell.length_c   1.000
_cell.angle_alpha   90.00
_cell.angle_beta   90.00
_cell.angle_gamma   90.00
#
_symmetry.space_group_name_H-M   'P 1'
#
loop_
_entity.id
_entity.type
_entity.pdbx_description
1 polymer ?
#
loop_
_entity_poly.entity_id
_entity_poly.type
_entity_poly.pdbx_seq_one_letter_code
_entity_poly.pdbx_strand_id
1 'polypeptide(L)'
;MGTKKLFYFLLLLCIVNSAIAQKIPTPKEHFGFNIGDNYQLATFTQTEAYFKKIAAASDRAKYTVIGKTEEGRDQFMMIVTSPENQKKLEQYKLISQKLGNADIGIEEAKQLSKEGKAVVWIDGGLHATETVGIHQLIETAYQLLSRNDDETMRILNDVIILITHANPDGQELVSNWYMRDTAKEKRSLSNLPRLYEKYAGHDNNRDFYMLNLKESQNIARQLFIEWIPQIMYNHHQAGPAGSVVAGAPYRDPFNFVFDPLIITGLDALGAAMQNRLNAENKPGYTSKSGSTFSTWYNGGLRTTTYFHNMIGLLTEIIGNPTPSDIPLVTARLIPNAATPNPVLPQKWLFKQSIDYSVSLNYAVLNYASRNRDELLYNIYLMGKNSIDKGNKDTWSLSPSKIEEMNRMYQDSLKRIKGNNESSRNQSTNVPVKFYDSVMKNKVYKDARGYIIPSDQPDFATAVDFLNALIKTGVVVQKATADFTIAGKKYPANSYIVKTNQAFRPHILDLFEPQDHPNDFQYPGGPPVPPYDAAGWTLAYQMGVQFDRVMEAFDGPFEKSPIGVLLKLNGSVVNSASTKGYVLDARANQSFKAVNILLNEGIEVYRITNVSNSSLYASGSFFISKNAKTKTAVEKISKENSAEFLAMSEKPSSLIKISKARIALWDIYGGSMASGWTRWILEQFNYAYDIVYPKDIDTGNLRSKYDVIVLVGGAIPSVNSRGGGGENNLSNIPVEYKNRTGRITADKSIPQLKIFLEQGGNIVTIGSSTQLAYHLKLPVTDAMVEIENGVEKPLSREKFYTPGSILRVTTDNSLLSASGMNTETDVYFDNNPVFKMNPDAVTKGIVKPIAWFANDKPLRSGWAWGQVYLKNGVAAFEATVGKGKLFAFGPEITFRAQAQGTFKLLFNQLYNQ
;
A
#
# COMPACT_ATOMS: atom_id res chain seq x y z
N MET A 1 47.79 -34.01 53.32
CA MET A 1 48.10 -32.77 52.59
C MET A 1 47.73 -32.83 51.05
N GLY A 2 47.38 -33.99 50.55
CA GLY A 2 47.08 -34.20 49.08
C GLY A 2 45.70 -33.83 48.62
N THR A 3 44.63 -34.06 49.36
CA THR A 3 43.23 -33.90 48.95
C THR A 3 42.74 -32.45 48.83
N LYS A 4 43.28 -31.54 49.69
CA LYS A 4 42.93 -30.11 49.60
C LYS A 4 43.57 -29.41 48.39
N LYS A 5 44.73 -29.80 47.94
CA LYS A 5 45.41 -29.26 46.75
C LYS A 5 44.70 -29.70 45.44
N LEU A 6 44.19 -30.93 45.41
CA LEU A 6 43.40 -31.44 44.25
C LEU A 6 42.06 -30.75 44.14
N PHE A 7 41.39 -30.40 45.23
CA PHE A 7 40.11 -29.70 45.25
C PHE A 7 40.25 -28.24 44.76
N TYR A 8 41.31 -27.55 45.16
CA TYR A 8 41.59 -26.19 44.65
C TYR A 8 42.00 -26.18 43.18
N PHE A 9 42.69 -27.22 42.70
CA PHE A 9 43.07 -27.37 41.31
C PHE A 9 41.82 -27.66 40.42
N LEU A 10 40.89 -28.49 40.89
CA LEU A 10 39.61 -28.73 40.27
C LEU A 10 38.70 -27.49 40.30
N LEU A 11 38.70 -26.72 41.38
CA LEU A 11 37.96 -25.46 41.48
C LEU A 11 38.54 -24.37 40.53
N LEU A 12 39.88 -24.31 40.39
CA LEU A 12 40.52 -23.44 39.42
C LEU A 12 40.24 -23.86 37.97
N LEU A 13 40.17 -25.16 37.66
CA LEU A 13 39.79 -25.65 36.35
C LEU A 13 38.33 -25.36 36.01
N CYS A 14 37.43 -25.37 37.00
CA CYS A 14 36.03 -24.93 36.81
C CYS A 14 35.85 -23.42 36.57
N ILE A 15 36.74 -22.60 37.16
CA ILE A 15 36.71 -21.14 37.00
C ILE A 15 37.29 -20.71 35.65
N VAL A 16 38.31 -21.45 35.15
CA VAL A 16 38.95 -21.15 33.87
C VAL A 16 38.05 -21.53 32.65
N ASN A 17 37.05 -22.42 32.83
CA ASN A 17 36.10 -22.74 31.77
C ASN A 17 34.94 -21.71 31.59
N SER A 18 34.93 -20.60 32.33
CA SER A 18 33.76 -19.68 32.35
C SER A 18 33.95 -18.39 31.58
N ALA A 19 34.99 -18.20 30.80
CA ALA A 19 35.18 -16.94 30.10
C ALA A 19 36.02 -17.04 28.82
N ILE A 20 35.74 -18.01 27.95
CA ILE A 20 36.03 -17.78 26.54
C ILE A 20 34.79 -17.09 26.00
N ALA A 21 34.79 -15.75 25.99
CA ALA A 21 33.83 -15.02 25.21
C ALA A 21 33.95 -15.55 23.78
N GLN A 22 32.90 -16.22 23.32
CA GLN A 22 32.88 -16.81 22.00
C GLN A 22 33.07 -15.67 20.97
N LYS A 23 34.15 -15.73 20.20
CA LYS A 23 34.46 -14.71 19.18
C LYS A 23 33.31 -14.64 18.19
N ILE A 24 32.72 -13.46 18.00
CA ILE A 24 31.68 -13.24 16.98
C ILE A 24 32.31 -13.45 15.61
N PRO A 25 31.85 -14.39 14.79
CA PRO A 25 32.38 -14.62 13.45
C PRO A 25 32.24 -13.37 12.59
N THR A 26 33.31 -12.94 11.95
CA THR A 26 33.30 -11.80 11.06
C THR A 26 32.48 -12.10 9.77
N PRO A 27 31.91 -11.10 9.11
CA PRO A 27 31.30 -11.29 7.81
C PRO A 27 32.24 -11.98 6.79
N LYS A 28 33.52 -11.56 6.76
CA LYS A 28 34.51 -12.17 5.87
C LYS A 28 34.74 -13.65 6.11
N GLU A 29 34.81 -14.09 7.40
CA GLU A 29 34.94 -15.51 7.74
C GLU A 29 33.71 -16.34 7.30
N HIS A 30 32.56 -15.73 7.15
CA HIS A 30 31.31 -16.41 6.74
C HIS A 30 31.05 -16.35 5.24
N PHE A 31 31.10 -15.14 4.64
CA PHE A 31 30.75 -14.92 3.24
C PHE A 31 31.93 -15.12 2.28
N GLY A 32 33.19 -15.12 2.76
CA GLY A 32 34.40 -15.14 1.95
C GLY A 32 34.82 -13.76 1.43
N PHE A 33 34.02 -12.70 1.69
CA PHE A 33 34.31 -11.31 1.30
C PHE A 33 33.87 -10.36 2.44
N ASN A 34 34.35 -9.10 2.43
CA ASN A 34 33.87 -8.10 3.37
C ASN A 34 32.57 -7.49 2.87
N ILE A 35 31.66 -7.16 3.78
CA ILE A 35 30.44 -6.44 3.41
C ILE A 35 30.81 -5.08 2.83
N GLY A 36 30.33 -4.84 1.61
CA GLY A 36 30.67 -3.65 0.84
C GLY A 36 31.84 -3.84 -0.13
N ASP A 37 32.46 -5.02 -0.23
CA ASP A 37 33.41 -5.32 -1.29
C ASP A 37 32.71 -5.17 -2.65
N ASN A 38 33.36 -4.48 -3.60
CA ASN A 38 32.80 -4.26 -4.93
C ASN A 38 32.54 -5.57 -5.64
N TYR A 39 31.45 -5.62 -6.40
CA TYR A 39 31.00 -6.77 -7.17
C TYR A 39 30.63 -8.01 -6.33
N GLN A 40 30.38 -7.85 -5.02
CA GLN A 40 29.98 -8.94 -4.14
C GLN A 40 28.62 -8.66 -3.52
N LEU A 41 27.74 -9.67 -3.53
CA LEU A 41 26.46 -9.67 -2.83
C LEU A 41 26.26 -10.99 -2.09
N ALA A 42 25.72 -10.91 -0.87
CA ALA A 42 25.25 -12.06 -0.13
C ALA A 42 23.83 -12.44 -0.58
N THR A 43 23.55 -13.74 -0.73
CA THR A 43 22.19 -14.24 -0.94
C THR A 43 21.42 -14.24 0.38
N PHE A 44 20.10 -14.36 0.32
CA PHE A 44 19.29 -14.51 1.54
C PHE A 44 19.70 -15.76 2.34
N THR A 45 19.89 -16.89 1.65
CA THR A 45 20.31 -18.14 2.29
C THR A 45 21.62 -17.97 3.10
N GLN A 46 22.59 -17.24 2.56
CA GLN A 46 23.85 -16.93 3.28
C GLN A 46 23.60 -15.94 4.42
N THR A 47 22.79 -14.93 4.20
CA THR A 47 22.44 -13.90 5.20
C THR A 47 21.73 -14.52 6.39
N GLU A 48 20.71 -15.33 6.17
CA GLU A 48 20.00 -16.03 7.23
C GLU A 48 20.92 -16.95 8.05
N ALA A 49 21.76 -17.73 7.38
CA ALA A 49 22.74 -18.58 8.03
C ALA A 49 23.71 -17.79 8.89
N TYR A 50 24.14 -16.61 8.43
CA TYR A 50 25.01 -15.72 9.19
C TYR A 50 24.31 -15.17 10.43
N PHE A 51 23.11 -14.65 10.31
CA PHE A 51 22.34 -14.13 11.45
C PHE A 51 22.07 -15.21 12.51
N LYS A 52 21.73 -16.43 12.12
CA LYS A 52 21.61 -17.58 13.02
C LYS A 52 22.95 -17.86 13.75
N LYS A 53 24.07 -17.82 13.02
CA LYS A 53 25.40 -18.09 13.55
C LYS A 53 25.85 -17.04 14.55
N ILE A 54 25.69 -15.74 14.25
CA ILE A 54 26.11 -14.68 15.17
C ILE A 54 25.18 -14.56 16.38
N ALA A 55 23.90 -14.83 16.22
CA ALA A 55 22.97 -14.89 17.35
C ALA A 55 23.29 -16.04 18.31
N ALA A 56 23.69 -17.20 17.80
CA ALA A 56 24.12 -18.33 18.62
C ALA A 56 25.48 -18.08 19.34
N ALA A 57 26.29 -17.16 18.78
CA ALA A 57 27.60 -16.81 19.32
C ALA A 57 27.58 -15.64 20.32
N SER A 58 26.40 -15.04 20.62
CA SER A 58 26.31 -13.84 21.43
C SER A 58 25.12 -13.88 22.38
N ASP A 59 25.32 -13.48 23.63
CA ASP A 59 24.27 -13.26 24.62
C ASP A 59 23.55 -11.90 24.47
N ARG A 60 24.00 -11.07 23.50
CA ARG A 60 23.36 -9.79 23.12
C ARG A 60 22.25 -9.94 22.05
N ALA A 61 22.08 -11.14 21.47
CA ALA A 61 21.20 -11.32 20.32
C ALA A 61 20.21 -12.48 20.51
N LYS A 62 19.00 -12.29 19.98
CA LYS A 62 18.00 -13.35 19.84
C LYS A 62 17.47 -13.35 18.40
N TYR A 63 17.68 -14.45 17.68
CA TYR A 63 17.10 -14.68 16.36
C TYR A 63 15.65 -15.13 16.50
N THR A 64 14.73 -14.54 15.73
CA THR A 64 13.29 -14.85 15.77
C THR A 64 12.73 -14.89 14.36
N VAL A 65 12.02 -15.96 14.01
CA VAL A 65 11.21 -16.02 12.78
C VAL A 65 9.89 -15.32 13.04
N ILE A 66 9.55 -14.31 12.25
CA ILE A 66 8.32 -13.51 12.39
C ILE A 66 7.20 -13.96 11.45
N GLY A 67 7.48 -14.85 10.52
CA GLY A 67 6.51 -15.47 9.62
C GLY A 67 7.15 -16.05 8.36
N LYS A 68 6.30 -16.48 7.42
CA LYS A 68 6.73 -16.97 6.10
C LYS A 68 6.48 -15.91 5.05
N THR A 69 7.31 -15.88 4.01
CA THR A 69 7.16 -15.06 2.81
C THR A 69 6.16 -15.69 1.83
N GLU A 70 5.83 -14.97 0.75
CA GLU A 70 4.99 -15.51 -0.33
C GLU A 70 5.59 -16.72 -1.05
N GLU A 71 6.93 -16.84 -1.08
CA GLU A 71 7.64 -18.01 -1.64
C GLU A 71 7.99 -19.08 -0.57
N GLY A 72 7.58 -18.87 0.69
CA GLY A 72 7.70 -19.84 1.78
C GLY A 72 9.00 -19.79 2.58
N ARG A 73 9.89 -18.80 2.37
CA ARG A 73 11.10 -18.58 3.18
C ARG A 73 10.74 -18.05 4.57
N ASP A 74 11.63 -18.26 5.53
CA ASP A 74 11.51 -17.64 6.84
C ASP A 74 11.83 -16.14 6.72
N GLN A 75 10.89 -15.29 7.18
CA GLN A 75 11.18 -13.89 7.41
C GLN A 75 11.61 -13.75 8.87
N PHE A 76 12.76 -13.14 9.11
CA PHE A 76 13.33 -13.06 10.43
C PHE A 76 13.54 -11.65 10.96
N MET A 77 13.59 -11.55 12.27
CA MET A 77 14.00 -10.40 13.05
C MET A 77 15.04 -10.83 14.07
N MET A 78 16.13 -10.09 14.21
CA MET A 78 17.10 -10.27 15.29
C MET A 78 16.93 -9.16 16.31
N ILE A 79 16.71 -9.53 17.57
CA ILE A 79 16.58 -8.60 18.69
C ILE A 79 17.95 -8.46 19.33
N VAL A 80 18.51 -7.24 19.31
CA VAL A 80 19.83 -6.92 19.83
C VAL A 80 19.72 -5.94 21.00
N THR A 81 20.30 -6.28 22.14
CA THR A 81 20.35 -5.45 23.33
C THR A 81 21.39 -6.04 24.32
N SER A 82 21.59 -5.44 25.49
CA SER A 82 22.52 -6.00 26.50
C SER A 82 22.04 -7.37 27.03
N PRO A 83 22.93 -8.23 27.50
CA PRO A 83 22.58 -9.54 28.09
C PRO A 83 21.57 -9.44 29.23
N GLU A 84 21.63 -8.37 30.01
CA GLU A 84 20.65 -8.14 31.08
C GLU A 84 19.27 -7.78 30.56
N ASN A 85 19.20 -7.02 29.49
CA ASN A 85 17.93 -6.71 28.83
C ASN A 85 17.34 -7.94 28.11
N GLN A 86 18.18 -8.81 27.53
CA GLN A 86 17.72 -10.07 26.89
C GLN A 86 16.92 -10.95 27.88
N LYS A 87 17.29 -10.96 29.16
CA LYS A 87 16.56 -11.68 30.20
C LYS A 87 15.18 -11.11 30.54
N LYS A 88 14.89 -9.84 30.13
CA LYS A 88 13.69 -9.08 30.47
C LYS A 88 12.91 -8.62 29.24
N LEU A 89 13.13 -9.23 28.08
CA LEU A 89 12.50 -8.78 26.82
C LEU A 89 10.98 -8.69 26.89
N GLU A 90 10.30 -9.67 27.47
CA GLU A 90 8.84 -9.69 27.58
C GLU A 90 8.33 -8.56 28.48
N GLN A 91 9.07 -8.20 29.54
CA GLN A 91 8.76 -7.05 30.40
C GLN A 91 8.85 -5.74 29.59
N TYR A 92 9.93 -5.53 28.84
CA TYR A 92 10.12 -4.31 28.06
C TYR A 92 9.15 -4.21 26.89
N LYS A 93 8.80 -5.35 26.26
CA LYS A 93 7.77 -5.42 25.25
C LYS A 93 6.41 -4.99 25.81
N LEU A 94 6.03 -5.50 26.99
CA LEU A 94 4.79 -5.11 27.66
C LEU A 94 4.77 -3.61 28.02
N ILE A 95 5.89 -3.04 28.47
CA ILE A 95 6.01 -1.61 28.74
C ILE A 95 5.77 -0.81 27.45
N SER A 96 6.41 -1.20 26.34
CA SER A 96 6.22 -0.53 25.05
C SER A 96 4.77 -0.60 24.59
N GLN A 97 4.12 -1.77 24.72
CA GLN A 97 2.70 -1.94 24.40
C GLN A 97 1.79 -1.06 25.24
N LYS A 98 2.00 -0.99 26.57
CA LYS A 98 1.21 -0.14 27.46
C LYS A 98 1.35 1.34 27.11
N LEU A 99 2.57 1.80 26.85
CA LEU A 99 2.83 3.18 26.47
C LEU A 99 2.27 3.50 25.09
N GLY A 100 2.44 2.62 24.10
CA GLY A 100 1.95 2.83 22.73
C GLY A 100 0.44 2.81 22.62
N ASN A 101 -0.25 1.95 23.38
CA ASN A 101 -1.72 1.91 23.42
C ASN A 101 -2.34 3.02 24.31
N ALA A 102 -1.55 3.64 25.18
CA ALA A 102 -1.91 4.78 26.02
C ALA A 102 -3.19 4.59 26.87
N ASP A 103 -3.50 3.36 27.26
CA ASP A 103 -4.69 2.99 28.05
C ASP A 103 -4.42 2.96 29.58
N ILE A 104 -3.35 3.63 30.01
CA ILE A 104 -2.89 3.75 31.40
C ILE A 104 -2.95 5.20 31.89
N GLY A 105 -2.83 5.38 33.20
CA GLY A 105 -2.78 6.70 33.83
C GLY A 105 -1.43 7.41 33.61
N ILE A 106 -1.43 8.76 33.70
CA ILE A 106 -0.24 9.58 33.43
C ILE A 106 0.93 9.28 34.39
N GLU A 107 0.66 8.99 35.65
CA GLU A 107 1.73 8.67 36.62
C GLU A 107 2.36 7.29 36.36
N GLU A 108 1.54 6.30 36.00
CA GLU A 108 2.03 4.99 35.55
C GLU A 108 2.89 5.15 34.28
N ALA A 109 2.44 5.97 33.32
CA ALA A 109 3.19 6.21 32.10
C ALA A 109 4.55 6.85 32.36
N LYS A 110 4.64 7.85 33.26
CA LYS A 110 5.90 8.47 33.67
C LYS A 110 6.85 7.47 34.34
N GLN A 111 6.32 6.57 35.17
CA GLN A 111 7.11 5.53 35.81
C GLN A 111 7.63 4.54 34.78
N LEU A 112 6.75 4.00 33.91
CA LEU A 112 7.12 3.03 32.88
C LEU A 112 8.11 3.61 31.86
N SER A 113 8.04 4.92 31.56
CA SER A 113 9.00 5.58 30.68
C SER A 113 10.42 5.56 31.24
N LYS A 114 10.58 5.66 32.57
CA LYS A 114 11.89 5.58 33.23
C LYS A 114 12.42 4.13 33.34
N GLU A 115 11.50 3.17 33.52
CA GLU A 115 11.83 1.75 33.67
C GLU A 115 12.09 1.06 32.33
N GLY A 116 11.43 1.53 31.27
CA GLY A 116 11.46 0.94 29.93
C GLY A 116 12.77 1.12 29.19
N LYS A 117 12.85 0.51 28.04
CA LYS A 117 13.93 0.69 27.07
C LYS A 117 13.33 1.23 25.78
N ALA A 118 14.03 2.16 25.13
CA ALA A 118 13.59 2.61 23.82
C ALA A 118 13.64 1.44 22.82
N VAL A 119 12.59 1.26 22.04
CA VAL A 119 12.54 0.24 21.00
C VAL A 119 12.78 0.92 19.66
N VAL A 120 13.80 0.47 18.95
CA VAL A 120 14.20 0.99 17.65
C VAL A 120 14.17 -0.15 16.63
N TRP A 121 13.34 0.02 15.60
CA TRP A 121 13.32 -0.87 14.46
C TRP A 121 14.27 -0.37 13.39
N ILE A 122 15.08 -1.28 12.83
CA ILE A 122 15.94 -1.01 11.68
C ILE A 122 15.71 -2.13 10.66
N ASP A 123 15.30 -1.79 9.47
CA ASP A 123 15.13 -2.77 8.39
C ASP A 123 15.96 -2.43 7.16
N GLY A 124 15.95 -3.34 6.22
CA GLY A 124 16.56 -3.19 4.92
C GLY A 124 16.11 -4.26 3.94
N GLY A 125 16.29 -3.96 2.67
CA GLY A 125 16.00 -4.89 1.59
C GLY A 125 14.53 -5.00 1.23
N LEU A 126 13.67 -4.07 1.62
CA LEU A 126 12.27 -4.03 1.20
C LEU A 126 12.18 -4.03 -0.33
N HIS A 127 12.89 -3.09 -0.97
CA HIS A 127 13.17 -3.16 -2.40
C HIS A 127 14.49 -3.92 -2.61
N ALA A 128 14.42 -5.14 -3.08
CA ALA A 128 15.58 -6.03 -3.10
C ALA A 128 16.71 -5.60 -4.06
N THR A 129 16.40 -4.78 -5.06
CA THR A 129 17.40 -4.16 -5.95
C THR A 129 18.21 -3.05 -5.25
N GLU A 130 17.74 -2.57 -4.10
CA GLU A 130 18.40 -1.60 -3.23
C GLU A 130 19.36 -2.31 -2.27
N THR A 131 20.44 -2.85 -2.84
CA THR A 131 21.31 -3.83 -2.19
C THR A 131 22.06 -3.31 -0.97
N VAL A 132 22.24 -1.98 -0.84
CA VAL A 132 22.84 -1.35 0.35
C VAL A 132 22.01 -1.65 1.59
N GLY A 133 20.66 -1.58 1.48
CA GLY A 133 19.76 -1.73 2.61
C GLY A 133 19.94 -3.04 3.37
N ILE A 134 20.13 -4.16 2.66
CA ILE A 134 20.33 -5.45 3.33
C ILE A 134 21.77 -5.67 3.83
N HIS A 135 22.76 -5.22 3.05
CA HIS A 135 24.16 -5.42 3.39
C HIS A 135 24.57 -4.58 4.60
N GLN A 136 24.00 -3.36 4.76
CA GLN A 136 24.22 -2.57 5.97
C GLN A 136 23.64 -3.25 7.24
N LEU A 137 22.53 -4.03 7.14
CA LEU A 137 22.02 -4.78 8.28
C LEU A 137 23.01 -5.83 8.77
N ILE A 138 23.68 -6.53 7.85
CA ILE A 138 24.71 -7.54 8.17
C ILE A 138 25.86 -6.88 8.93
N GLU A 139 26.38 -5.76 8.42
CA GLU A 139 27.48 -5.02 9.04
C GLU A 139 27.07 -4.41 10.39
N THR A 140 25.88 -3.80 10.47
CA THR A 140 25.33 -3.22 11.70
C THR A 140 25.17 -4.28 12.79
N ALA A 141 24.62 -5.44 12.45
CA ALA A 141 24.46 -6.56 13.38
C ALA A 141 25.82 -7.03 13.91
N TYR A 142 26.81 -7.23 13.02
CA TYR A 142 28.15 -7.61 13.42
C TYR A 142 28.78 -6.60 14.38
N GLN A 143 28.70 -5.29 14.06
CA GLN A 143 29.31 -4.25 14.90
C GLN A 143 28.65 -4.16 16.28
N LEU A 144 27.32 -4.23 16.38
CA LEU A 144 26.60 -4.21 17.66
C LEU A 144 26.96 -5.40 18.56
N LEU A 145 27.26 -6.57 17.98
CA LEU A 145 27.59 -7.76 18.74
C LEU A 145 29.09 -7.86 19.11
N SER A 146 29.97 -7.26 18.29
CA SER A 146 31.44 -7.41 18.47
C SER A 146 32.10 -6.23 19.15
N ARG A 147 31.53 -5.01 19.09
CA ARG A 147 32.11 -3.80 19.68
C ARG A 147 31.80 -3.71 21.18
N ASN A 148 32.77 -3.13 21.94
CA ASN A 148 32.67 -2.92 23.38
C ASN A 148 33.04 -1.48 23.78
N ASP A 149 33.03 -0.54 22.86
CA ASP A 149 33.25 0.87 23.19
C ASP A 149 32.03 1.47 23.94
N ASP A 150 32.30 2.59 24.63
CA ASP A 150 31.30 3.23 25.52
C ASP A 150 29.99 3.58 24.82
N GLU A 151 30.03 3.99 23.54
CA GLU A 151 28.83 4.30 22.77
C GLU A 151 27.99 3.05 22.53
N THR A 152 28.60 1.98 22.02
CA THR A 152 27.93 0.72 21.76
C THR A 152 27.34 0.12 23.03
N MET A 153 28.10 0.11 24.13
CA MET A 153 27.62 -0.45 25.40
C MET A 153 26.46 0.35 26.00
N ARG A 154 26.49 1.69 25.92
CA ARG A 154 25.37 2.53 26.33
C ARG A 154 24.15 2.27 25.51
N ILE A 155 24.27 2.21 24.16
CA ILE A 155 23.18 1.89 23.26
C ILE A 155 22.53 0.55 23.64
N LEU A 156 23.34 -0.50 23.81
CA LEU A 156 22.84 -1.83 24.19
C LEU A 156 22.13 -1.85 25.55
N ASN A 157 22.54 -1.00 26.49
CA ASN A 157 21.90 -0.90 27.81
C ASN A 157 20.55 -0.16 27.76
N ASP A 158 20.41 0.82 26.89
CA ASP A 158 19.24 1.71 26.88
C ASP A 158 18.21 1.39 25.78
N VAL A 159 18.60 0.60 24.76
CA VAL A 159 17.79 0.37 23.55
C VAL A 159 17.60 -1.12 23.29
N ILE A 160 16.39 -1.49 22.88
CA ILE A 160 16.10 -2.76 22.24
C ILE A 160 16.04 -2.51 20.74
N ILE A 161 16.94 -3.14 20.00
CA ILE A 161 17.11 -2.94 18.56
C ILE A 161 16.50 -4.13 17.83
N LEU A 162 15.54 -3.86 16.95
CA LEU A 162 14.85 -4.85 16.13
C LEU A 162 15.40 -4.80 14.71
N ILE A 163 16.39 -5.64 14.40
CA ILE A 163 17.00 -5.72 13.06
C ILE A 163 16.17 -6.70 12.23
N THR A 164 15.48 -6.19 11.17
CA THR A 164 14.52 -6.99 10.41
C THR A 164 14.86 -7.05 8.94
N HIS A 165 14.78 -8.26 8.38
CA HIS A 165 14.89 -8.50 6.96
C HIS A 165 13.52 -8.31 6.29
N ALA A 166 13.39 -7.33 5.41
CA ALA A 166 12.06 -6.94 4.90
C ALA A 166 11.57 -7.81 3.73
N ASN A 167 12.47 -8.30 2.83
CA ASN A 167 12.09 -9.09 1.64
C ASN A 167 13.09 -10.21 1.35
N PRO A 168 12.96 -11.36 2.03
CA PRO A 168 13.82 -12.54 1.82
C PRO A 168 13.84 -13.05 0.37
N ASP A 169 12.67 -13.16 -0.25
CA ASP A 169 12.49 -13.69 -1.61
C ASP A 169 13.21 -12.82 -2.63
N GLY A 170 13.09 -11.52 -2.45
CA GLY A 170 13.76 -10.55 -3.30
C GLY A 170 15.27 -10.58 -3.20
N GLN A 171 15.83 -10.66 -1.98
CA GLN A 171 17.29 -10.76 -1.83
C GLN A 171 17.82 -12.03 -2.48
N GLU A 172 17.16 -13.16 -2.30
CA GLU A 172 17.58 -14.42 -2.93
C GLU A 172 17.61 -14.30 -4.45
N LEU A 173 16.55 -13.76 -5.05
CA LEU A 173 16.47 -13.55 -6.49
C LEU A 173 17.56 -12.58 -6.99
N VAL A 174 17.63 -11.40 -6.40
CA VAL A 174 18.48 -10.30 -6.91
C VAL A 174 19.95 -10.62 -6.75
N SER A 175 20.36 -11.17 -5.59
CA SER A 175 21.76 -11.51 -5.34
C SER A 175 22.22 -12.67 -6.22
N ASN A 176 21.43 -13.73 -6.38
CA ASN A 176 21.74 -14.83 -7.31
C ASN A 176 21.82 -14.34 -8.76
N TRP A 177 20.90 -13.44 -9.16
CA TRP A 177 20.91 -12.86 -10.50
C TRP A 177 22.19 -12.07 -10.76
N TYR A 178 22.59 -11.21 -9.82
CA TYR A 178 23.82 -10.43 -9.91
C TYR A 178 25.06 -11.33 -9.93
N MET A 179 25.14 -12.31 -9.04
CA MET A 179 26.31 -13.18 -8.86
C MET A 179 26.43 -14.29 -9.91
N ARG A 180 25.45 -14.47 -10.81
CA ARG A 180 25.46 -15.54 -11.83
C ARG A 180 26.63 -15.46 -12.80
N ASP A 181 27.14 -14.22 -13.06
CA ASP A 181 28.28 -14.03 -13.91
C ASP A 181 29.59 -14.25 -13.14
N THR A 182 30.46 -15.14 -13.65
CA THR A 182 31.79 -15.37 -13.06
C THR A 182 32.72 -14.18 -13.28
N ALA A 183 32.62 -13.52 -14.45
CA ALA A 183 33.32 -12.29 -14.75
C ALA A 183 32.63 -11.12 -14.04
N LYS A 184 33.28 -10.60 -13.00
CA LYS A 184 32.71 -9.57 -12.12
C LYS A 184 32.26 -8.30 -12.88
N GLU A 185 32.96 -7.96 -13.98
CA GLU A 185 32.67 -6.79 -14.82
C GLU A 185 31.36 -6.92 -15.62
N LYS A 186 30.84 -8.13 -15.77
CA LYS A 186 29.56 -8.44 -16.41
C LYS A 186 28.38 -8.47 -15.43
N ARG A 187 28.65 -8.46 -14.12
CA ARG A 187 27.62 -8.49 -13.10
C ARG A 187 26.74 -7.25 -13.17
N SER A 188 25.43 -7.44 -13.16
CA SER A 188 24.44 -6.37 -13.28
C SER A 188 23.15 -6.71 -12.55
N LEU A 189 22.56 -5.69 -11.90
CA LEU A 189 21.22 -5.75 -11.32
C LEU A 189 20.10 -5.57 -12.35
N SER A 190 20.47 -5.21 -13.60
CA SER A 190 19.50 -4.97 -14.66
C SER A 190 18.87 -6.26 -15.17
N ASN A 191 17.70 -6.13 -15.81
CA ASN A 191 17.01 -7.20 -16.51
C ASN A 191 16.68 -8.42 -15.63
N LEU A 192 16.25 -8.20 -14.40
CA LEU A 192 15.69 -9.28 -13.57
C LEU A 192 14.57 -10.00 -14.33
N PRO A 193 14.43 -11.32 -14.19
CA PRO A 193 13.49 -12.10 -15.01
C PRO A 193 12.03 -11.95 -14.57
N ARG A 194 11.78 -11.43 -13.37
CA ARG A 194 10.46 -11.23 -12.76
C ARG A 194 10.53 -10.17 -11.66
N LEU A 195 9.36 -9.79 -11.14
CA LEU A 195 9.26 -8.95 -9.95
C LEU A 195 10.02 -9.57 -8.77
N TYR A 196 10.71 -8.76 -7.99
CA TYR A 196 11.50 -9.24 -6.83
C TYR A 196 10.65 -9.48 -5.57
N GLU A 197 9.44 -8.92 -5.50
CA GLU A 197 8.38 -9.44 -4.68
C GLU A 197 7.37 -10.11 -5.63
N LYS A 198 6.82 -11.25 -5.23
CA LYS A 198 6.08 -12.17 -6.12
C LYS A 198 4.95 -11.49 -6.93
N TYR A 199 4.23 -10.56 -6.32
CA TYR A 199 3.07 -9.89 -6.94
C TYR A 199 3.30 -8.38 -7.13
N ALA A 200 3.85 -7.72 -6.13
CA ALA A 200 3.89 -6.27 -6.04
C ALA A 200 5.17 -5.64 -6.59
N GLY A 201 6.30 -6.38 -6.64
CA GLY A 201 7.58 -5.79 -6.98
C GLY A 201 7.90 -4.59 -6.07
N HIS A 202 8.07 -3.40 -6.65
CA HIS A 202 8.34 -2.16 -5.92
C HIS A 202 7.13 -1.69 -5.08
N ASP A 203 5.91 -2.06 -5.45
CA ASP A 203 4.70 -1.71 -4.71
C ASP A 203 4.53 -2.50 -3.40
N ASN A 204 5.49 -3.36 -3.01
CA ASN A 204 5.50 -3.93 -1.67
C ASN A 204 5.61 -2.84 -0.59
N ASN A 205 6.20 -1.67 -0.92
CA ASN A 205 6.20 -0.46 -0.07
C ASN A 205 4.94 0.42 -0.29
N ARG A 206 3.81 -0.18 -0.65
CA ARG A 206 2.49 0.47 -0.77
C ARG A 206 1.39 -0.34 -0.10
N ASP A 207 1.75 -1.45 0.56
CA ASP A 207 0.82 -2.43 1.13
C ASP A 207 0.62 -2.27 2.65
N PHE A 208 1.24 -1.28 3.31
CA PHE A 208 1.30 -1.23 4.77
C PHE A 208 0.05 -0.72 5.50
N TYR A 209 -1.03 -0.39 4.80
CA TYR A 209 -2.34 -0.20 5.42
C TYR A 209 -3.36 -1.28 5.02
N MET A 210 -3.25 -1.86 3.82
CA MET A 210 -4.12 -2.97 3.39
C MET A 210 -3.60 -4.33 3.86
N LEU A 211 -2.28 -4.53 3.82
CA LEU A 211 -1.61 -5.74 4.29
C LEU A 211 -2.09 -7.01 3.56
N ASN A 212 -2.03 -6.98 2.23
CA ASN A 212 -2.33 -8.12 1.37
C ASN A 212 -1.20 -9.15 1.36
N LEU A 213 0.07 -8.69 1.36
CA LEU A 213 1.25 -9.53 1.27
C LEU A 213 1.63 -10.11 2.63
N LYS A 214 2.18 -11.32 2.65
CA LYS A 214 2.59 -11.99 3.89
C LYS A 214 3.70 -11.24 4.60
N GLU A 215 4.69 -10.73 3.85
CA GLU A 215 5.81 -9.97 4.38
C GLU A 215 5.34 -8.70 5.09
N SER A 216 4.40 -7.98 4.48
CA SER A 216 3.79 -6.79 5.07
C SER A 216 3.02 -7.13 6.36
N GLN A 217 2.28 -8.24 6.38
CA GLN A 217 1.54 -8.70 7.55
C GLN A 217 2.49 -9.08 8.70
N ASN A 218 3.58 -9.79 8.39
CA ASN A 218 4.58 -10.21 9.37
C ASN A 218 5.24 -8.99 10.04
N ILE A 219 5.63 -7.99 9.24
CA ILE A 219 6.23 -6.73 9.71
C ILE A 219 5.21 -5.92 10.53
N ALA A 220 3.99 -5.73 10.01
CA ALA A 220 2.94 -4.95 10.65
C ALA A 220 2.59 -5.51 12.04
N ARG A 221 2.54 -6.85 12.18
CA ARG A 221 2.32 -7.49 13.48
C ARG A 221 3.39 -7.09 14.49
N GLN A 222 4.67 -7.07 14.10
CA GLN A 222 5.75 -6.67 15.00
C GLN A 222 5.68 -5.18 15.36
N LEU A 223 5.40 -4.33 14.36
CA LEU A 223 5.36 -2.87 14.53
C LEU A 223 4.16 -2.39 15.35
N PHE A 224 2.94 -2.89 15.06
CA PHE A 224 1.72 -2.27 15.56
C PHE A 224 1.05 -3.05 16.71
N ILE A 225 1.50 -4.28 16.99
CA ILE A 225 0.90 -5.15 18.00
C ILE A 225 1.93 -5.61 19.02
N GLU A 226 3.07 -6.16 18.55
CA GLU A 226 4.03 -6.82 19.45
C GLU A 226 4.98 -5.83 20.13
N TRP A 227 5.65 -4.94 19.38
CA TRP A 227 6.71 -4.10 19.92
C TRP A 227 6.38 -2.62 20.03
N ILE A 228 5.60 -2.07 19.13
CA ILE A 228 5.21 -0.64 19.05
C ILE A 228 6.44 0.27 19.28
N PRO A 229 7.43 0.25 18.37
CA PRO A 229 8.70 0.96 18.55
C PRO A 229 8.49 2.48 18.53
N GLN A 230 9.32 3.22 19.27
CA GLN A 230 9.31 4.68 19.25
C GLN A 230 9.91 5.23 17.97
N ILE A 231 10.89 4.52 17.38
CA ILE A 231 11.53 4.89 16.13
C ILE A 231 11.53 3.67 15.20
N MET A 232 11.12 3.91 13.98
CA MET A 232 11.21 2.96 12.87
C MET A 232 12.12 3.53 11.79
N TYR A 233 13.18 2.81 11.39
CA TYR A 233 14.15 3.24 10.39
C TYR A 233 14.18 2.29 9.20
N ASN A 234 13.68 2.75 8.06
CA ASN A 234 13.58 2.03 6.79
C ASN A 234 14.67 2.50 5.83
N HIS A 235 15.54 1.58 5.40
CA HIS A 235 16.63 1.86 4.49
C HIS A 235 16.23 1.62 3.04
N HIS A 236 16.40 2.67 2.20
CA HIS A 236 16.20 2.66 0.76
C HIS A 236 17.41 3.14 -0.02
N GLN A 237 17.37 2.98 -1.31
CA GLN A 237 18.45 3.34 -2.23
C GLN A 237 17.91 3.99 -3.48
N ALA A 238 18.36 5.12 -3.76
CA ALA A 238 18.37 5.99 -4.93
C ALA A 238 18.30 7.46 -4.50
N GLY A 239 19.34 7.97 -3.88
CA GLY A 239 19.44 9.40 -3.51
C GLY A 239 19.39 10.31 -4.74
N PRO A 240 19.03 11.59 -4.58
CA PRO A 240 19.06 12.56 -5.67
C PRO A 240 20.45 12.69 -6.28
N ALA A 241 20.53 12.81 -7.59
CA ALA A 241 21.79 12.98 -8.29
C ALA A 241 22.62 14.15 -7.72
N GLY A 242 23.92 13.96 -7.49
CA GLY A 242 24.81 14.95 -6.87
C GLY A 242 24.67 15.05 -5.34
N SER A 243 24.02 14.06 -4.69
CA SER A 243 24.04 13.86 -3.24
C SER A 243 24.45 12.43 -2.90
N VAL A 244 24.70 12.12 -1.63
CA VAL A 244 24.98 10.75 -1.16
C VAL A 244 23.75 10.12 -0.56
N VAL A 245 23.02 10.85 0.28
CA VAL A 245 21.85 10.33 0.98
C VAL A 245 20.79 11.43 1.17
N ALA A 246 19.55 11.10 0.86
CA ALA A 246 18.40 11.90 1.25
C ALA A 246 17.73 11.29 2.48
N GLY A 247 17.30 12.13 3.42
CA GLY A 247 16.67 11.69 4.66
C GLY A 247 15.86 12.78 5.35
N ALA A 248 15.47 12.53 6.59
CA ALA A 248 14.72 13.49 7.41
C ALA A 248 15.51 14.78 7.66
N PRO A 249 14.85 15.91 7.86
CA PRO A 249 13.40 16.20 7.71
C PRO A 249 12.92 16.18 6.26
N TYR A 250 11.64 15.89 6.06
CA TYR A 250 11.05 15.81 4.72
C TYR A 250 10.35 17.12 4.34
N ARG A 251 9.99 17.27 3.04
CA ARG A 251 9.25 18.43 2.54
C ARG A 251 7.75 18.34 2.89
N ASP A 252 7.07 19.48 2.84
CA ASP A 252 5.62 19.54 2.87
C ASP A 252 4.99 18.91 1.58
N PRO A 253 3.69 18.53 1.65
CA PRO A 253 2.85 18.54 2.83
C PRO A 253 3.07 17.32 3.72
N PHE A 254 2.83 17.47 5.02
CA PHE A 254 2.57 16.35 5.92
C PHE A 254 1.06 16.15 6.11
N ASN A 255 0.66 14.98 6.57
CA ASN A 255 -0.76 14.69 6.82
C ASN A 255 -1.22 15.38 8.11
N PHE A 256 -2.34 16.09 8.04
CA PHE A 256 -2.83 16.97 9.13
C PHE A 256 -3.42 16.21 10.32
N VAL A 257 -3.57 14.89 10.24
CA VAL A 257 -4.06 14.05 11.36
C VAL A 257 -2.98 13.74 12.40
N PHE A 258 -1.70 13.97 12.08
CA PHE A 258 -0.59 13.66 12.98
C PHE A 258 -0.61 14.49 14.26
N ASP A 259 -0.11 13.89 15.35
CA ASP A 259 0.31 14.68 16.50
C ASP A 259 1.57 15.49 16.14
N PRO A 260 1.67 16.77 16.54
CA PRO A 260 2.84 17.61 16.23
C PRO A 260 4.19 17.01 16.65
N LEU A 261 4.23 16.15 17.68
CA LEU A 261 5.45 15.47 18.14
C LEU A 261 6.05 14.54 17.07
N ILE A 262 5.28 14.09 16.08
CA ILE A 262 5.81 13.32 14.94
C ILE A 262 6.74 14.19 14.10
N ILE A 263 6.30 15.39 13.72
CA ILE A 263 7.08 16.29 12.85
C ILE A 263 8.32 16.80 13.56
N THR A 264 8.17 17.26 14.81
CA THR A 264 9.30 17.75 15.60
C THR A 264 10.30 16.65 15.95
N GLY A 265 9.82 15.41 16.15
CA GLY A 265 10.67 14.23 16.33
C GLY A 265 11.48 13.87 15.07
N LEU A 266 10.87 14.00 13.88
CA LEU A 266 11.56 13.84 12.60
C LEU A 266 12.65 14.90 12.40
N ASP A 267 12.37 16.14 12.77
CA ASP A 267 13.34 17.25 12.69
C ASP A 267 14.54 16.98 13.60
N ALA A 268 14.30 16.58 14.84
CA ALA A 268 15.36 16.29 15.83
C ALA A 268 16.23 15.12 15.39
N LEU A 269 15.63 14.01 14.94
CA LEU A 269 16.36 12.85 14.44
C LEU A 269 17.14 13.18 13.15
N GLY A 270 16.54 13.89 12.22
CA GLY A 270 17.20 14.34 11.00
C GLY A 270 18.43 15.21 11.30
N ALA A 271 18.34 16.12 12.26
CA ALA A 271 19.48 16.93 12.72
C ALA A 271 20.59 16.05 13.36
N ALA A 272 20.23 15.07 14.19
CA ALA A 272 21.18 14.15 14.78
C ALA A 272 21.94 13.32 13.74
N MET A 273 21.23 12.84 12.71
CA MET A 273 21.82 12.08 11.59
C MET A 273 22.80 12.95 10.78
N GLN A 274 22.42 14.18 10.44
CA GLN A 274 23.30 15.12 9.74
C GLN A 274 24.52 15.50 10.57
N ASN A 275 24.36 15.77 11.86
CA ASN A 275 25.47 16.08 12.76
C ASN A 275 26.48 14.95 12.82
N ARG A 276 26.01 13.70 12.90
CA ARG A 276 26.90 12.52 12.93
C ARG A 276 27.75 12.43 11.68
N LEU A 277 27.12 12.52 10.49
CA LEU A 277 27.85 12.46 9.23
C LEU A 277 28.84 13.63 9.08
N ASN A 278 28.45 14.83 9.45
CA ASN A 278 29.34 15.99 9.40
C ASN A 278 30.53 15.85 10.34
N ALA A 279 30.31 15.33 11.55
CA ALA A 279 31.40 15.08 12.52
C ALA A 279 32.35 13.97 12.05
N GLU A 280 31.89 13.04 11.23
CA GLU A 280 32.68 11.97 10.63
C GLU A 280 33.28 12.36 9.24
N ASN A 281 33.19 13.62 8.83
CA ASN A 281 33.60 14.10 7.49
C ASN A 281 32.96 13.33 6.34
N LYS A 282 31.67 12.99 6.46
CA LYS A 282 30.86 12.30 5.47
C LYS A 282 29.85 13.27 4.82
N PRO A 283 30.22 13.96 3.72
CA PRO A 283 29.38 14.96 3.05
C PRO A 283 28.24 14.32 2.26
N GLY A 284 27.28 15.14 1.81
CA GLY A 284 26.26 14.76 0.81
C GLY A 284 24.92 14.34 1.38
N TYR A 285 24.64 14.59 2.68
CA TYR A 285 23.29 14.43 3.21
C TYR A 285 22.39 15.59 2.75
N THR A 286 21.22 15.27 2.19
CA THR A 286 20.20 16.26 1.79
C THR A 286 18.85 15.95 2.42
N SER A 287 18.04 16.99 2.67
CA SER A 287 16.75 16.89 3.35
C SER A 287 15.75 17.91 2.81
N LYS A 288 14.57 18.00 3.37
CA LYS A 288 13.55 19.03 3.04
C LYS A 288 13.33 19.13 1.51
N SER A 289 13.43 20.33 0.96
CA SER A 289 13.30 20.61 -0.48
C SER A 289 14.42 20.04 -1.35
N GLY A 290 15.46 19.47 -0.75
CA GLY A 290 16.54 18.80 -1.49
C GLY A 290 16.15 17.41 -2.02
N SER A 291 14.98 16.89 -1.61
CA SER A 291 14.41 15.62 -2.09
C SER A 291 12.91 15.72 -2.34
N THR A 292 12.31 14.68 -2.94
CA THR A 292 10.89 14.63 -3.27
C THR A 292 10.01 14.02 -2.18
N PHE A 293 10.61 13.51 -1.11
CA PHE A 293 9.89 12.77 -0.06
C PHE A 293 9.09 13.68 0.85
N SER A 294 7.82 13.36 1.04
CA SER A 294 6.90 14.01 1.99
C SER A 294 6.37 12.98 3.01
N THR A 295 5.56 13.41 3.96
CA THR A 295 4.93 12.56 4.98
C THR A 295 3.41 12.53 4.83
N TRP A 296 2.90 12.67 3.60
CA TRP A 296 1.48 12.71 3.31
C TRP A 296 0.82 11.33 3.27
N TYR A 297 1.37 10.42 2.44
CA TYR A 297 0.77 9.12 2.10
C TYR A 297 0.92 8.07 3.21
N ASN A 298 -0.12 7.26 3.46
CA ASN A 298 -0.12 6.25 4.53
C ASN A 298 0.47 4.89 4.12
N GLY A 299 0.40 4.45 2.89
CA GLY A 299 0.66 3.04 2.50
C GLY A 299 2.12 2.59 2.50
N GLY A 300 3.11 3.47 2.74
CA GLY A 300 4.52 3.10 2.84
C GLY A 300 4.92 2.63 4.23
N LEU A 301 5.92 1.75 4.34
CA LEU A 301 6.38 1.19 5.60
C LEU A 301 6.72 2.28 6.64
N ARG A 302 7.51 3.30 6.25
CA ARG A 302 7.81 4.39 7.16
C ARG A 302 6.62 5.29 7.46
N THR A 303 5.77 5.55 6.45
CA THR A 303 4.72 6.57 6.59
C THR A 303 3.52 6.08 7.39
N THR A 304 3.18 4.81 7.31
CA THR A 304 2.12 4.23 8.13
C THR A 304 2.44 4.32 9.63
N THR A 305 3.71 4.37 10.02
CA THR A 305 4.13 4.49 11.43
C THR A 305 3.74 5.84 12.04
N TYR A 306 3.69 6.92 11.26
CA TYR A 306 3.23 8.23 11.76
C TYR A 306 1.78 8.21 12.24
N PHE A 307 0.94 7.46 11.54
CA PHE A 307 -0.47 7.27 11.90
C PHE A 307 -0.64 6.39 13.15
N HIS A 308 0.46 5.76 13.63
CA HIS A 308 0.54 4.93 14.82
C HIS A 308 1.45 5.54 15.90
N ASN A 309 1.66 6.85 15.86
CA ASN A 309 2.44 7.62 16.85
C ASN A 309 3.92 7.22 16.95
N MET A 310 4.51 6.69 15.88
CA MET A 310 5.93 6.32 15.82
C MET A 310 6.68 7.25 14.88
N ILE A 311 7.94 7.54 15.17
CA ILE A 311 8.80 8.36 14.30
C ILE A 311 9.38 7.46 13.21
N GLY A 312 8.84 7.55 12.00
CA GLY A 312 9.27 6.77 10.84
C GLY A 312 10.36 7.47 10.04
N LEU A 313 11.51 6.87 9.92
CA LEU A 313 12.62 7.37 9.10
C LEU A 313 12.74 6.63 7.78
N LEU A 314 13.10 7.35 6.76
CA LEU A 314 13.57 6.86 5.47
C LEU A 314 14.93 7.49 5.18
N THR A 315 15.85 6.71 4.67
CA THR A 315 16.99 7.25 3.92
C THR A 315 17.07 6.61 2.55
N GLU A 316 17.37 7.44 1.56
CA GLU A 316 17.65 7.04 0.18
C GLU A 316 19.13 7.27 -0.07
N ILE A 317 19.93 6.22 -0.07
CA ILE A 317 21.36 6.30 -0.25
C ILE A 317 21.75 5.89 -1.67
N ILE A 318 22.83 6.49 -2.21
CA ILE A 318 23.41 6.04 -3.48
C ILE A 318 24.28 4.81 -3.28
N GLY A 319 24.73 4.22 -4.38
CA GLY A 319 25.72 3.16 -4.43
C GLY A 319 25.13 1.81 -4.83
N ASN A 320 26.00 0.99 -5.39
CA ASN A 320 25.70 -0.34 -5.90
C ASN A 320 26.95 -1.22 -5.71
N PRO A 321 26.82 -2.55 -5.75
CA PRO A 321 28.00 -3.41 -5.72
C PRO A 321 28.94 -3.16 -6.92
N THR A 322 28.41 -2.64 -8.04
CA THR A 322 29.23 -2.12 -9.16
C THR A 322 29.58 -0.66 -8.88
N PRO A 323 30.86 -0.29 -8.79
CA PRO A 323 31.28 1.09 -8.57
C PRO A 323 30.69 2.06 -9.60
N SER A 324 30.26 3.24 -9.13
CA SER A 324 29.69 4.30 -9.97
C SER A 324 30.33 5.65 -9.63
N ASP A 325 30.01 6.67 -10.39
CA ASP A 325 30.47 8.04 -10.11
C ASP A 325 29.33 8.88 -9.56
N ILE A 326 29.64 9.76 -8.59
CA ILE A 326 28.73 10.84 -8.21
C ILE A 326 28.79 11.88 -9.30
N PRO A 327 27.66 12.15 -10.02
CA PRO A 327 27.67 13.10 -11.13
C PRO A 327 27.82 14.55 -10.64
N LEU A 328 28.40 15.38 -11.47
CA LEU A 328 28.45 16.83 -11.25
C LEU A 328 27.04 17.43 -11.44
N VAL A 329 26.46 17.90 -10.35
CA VAL A 329 25.22 18.68 -10.35
C VAL A 329 25.52 20.05 -9.73
N THR A 330 25.80 21.03 -10.55
CA THR A 330 26.30 22.35 -10.10
C THR A 330 25.37 23.05 -9.09
N ALA A 331 24.04 22.92 -9.26
CA ALA A 331 23.06 23.47 -8.35
C ALA A 331 23.14 22.89 -6.92
N ARG A 332 23.75 21.71 -6.74
CA ARG A 332 23.93 21.04 -5.43
C ARG A 332 25.26 21.30 -4.76
N LEU A 333 26.17 22.03 -5.43
CA LEU A 333 27.48 22.33 -4.86
C LEU A 333 27.46 23.54 -3.89
N ILE A 334 26.39 24.33 -3.94
CA ILE A 334 26.26 25.49 -3.05
C ILE A 334 25.59 25.02 -1.75
N PRO A 335 26.25 25.15 -0.58
CA PRO A 335 25.66 24.83 0.71
C PRO A 335 24.37 25.62 0.94
N ASN A 336 23.35 24.94 1.45
CA ASN A 336 22.07 25.53 1.82
C ASN A 336 21.42 24.78 2.98
N ALA A 337 20.28 25.23 3.48
CA ALA A 337 19.61 24.62 4.64
C ALA A 337 19.15 23.17 4.40
N ALA A 338 18.99 22.72 3.15
CA ALA A 338 18.66 21.34 2.84
C ALA A 338 19.91 20.46 2.68
N THR A 339 21.04 21.04 2.23
CA THR A 339 22.32 20.33 2.02
C THR A 339 23.46 21.21 2.54
N PRO A 340 23.70 21.23 3.86
CA PRO A 340 24.70 22.12 4.46
C PRO A 340 26.15 21.72 4.14
N ASN A 341 26.40 20.46 3.82
CA ASN A 341 27.73 19.91 3.47
C ASN A 341 27.63 19.11 2.16
N PRO A 342 27.70 19.79 0.98
CA PRO A 342 27.63 19.13 -0.30
C PRO A 342 28.77 18.17 -0.57
N VAL A 343 28.51 17.08 -1.33
CA VAL A 343 29.55 16.17 -1.80
C VAL A 343 30.10 16.64 -3.14
N LEU A 344 31.42 16.50 -3.33
CA LEU A 344 32.08 16.76 -4.62
C LEU A 344 31.97 15.52 -5.53
N PRO A 345 32.00 15.71 -6.87
CA PRO A 345 32.06 14.61 -7.83
C PRO A 345 33.23 13.69 -7.54
N GLN A 346 33.00 12.41 -7.43
CA GLN A 346 34.02 11.42 -7.12
C GLN A 346 33.53 10.02 -7.49
N LYS A 347 34.47 9.07 -7.59
CA LYS A 347 34.13 7.67 -7.69
C LYS A 347 33.55 7.18 -6.38
N TRP A 348 32.44 6.45 -6.47
CA TRP A 348 31.72 5.93 -5.31
C TRP A 348 31.77 4.41 -5.29
N LEU A 349 32.16 3.86 -4.14
CA LEU A 349 32.33 2.44 -3.90
C LEU A 349 31.21 1.91 -2.99
N PHE A 350 30.88 0.64 -3.12
CA PHE A 350 29.84 0.01 -2.33
C PHE A 350 30.05 0.13 -0.83
N LYS A 351 31.31 -0.05 -0.38
CA LYS A 351 31.70 0.08 1.03
C LYS A 351 31.36 1.45 1.63
N GLN A 352 31.50 2.52 0.84
CA GLN A 352 31.17 3.87 1.34
C GLN A 352 29.69 3.99 1.69
N SER A 353 28.79 3.43 0.88
CA SER A 353 27.35 3.40 1.19
C SER A 353 27.05 2.62 2.47
N ILE A 354 27.71 1.47 2.66
CA ILE A 354 27.58 0.67 3.88
C ILE A 354 28.06 1.46 5.11
N ASP A 355 29.21 2.12 5.02
CA ASP A 355 29.77 2.91 6.12
C ASP A 355 28.92 4.13 6.48
N TYR A 356 28.30 4.79 5.51
CA TYR A 356 27.35 5.86 5.75
C TYR A 356 26.09 5.33 6.46
N SER A 357 25.54 4.22 5.96
CA SER A 357 24.33 3.62 6.56
C SER A 357 24.57 3.16 8.00
N VAL A 358 25.73 2.54 8.29
CA VAL A 358 26.10 2.16 9.67
C VAL A 358 26.24 3.40 10.56
N SER A 359 26.87 4.48 10.08
CA SER A 359 26.95 5.74 10.84
C SER A 359 25.59 6.33 11.14
N LEU A 360 24.67 6.27 10.18
CA LEU A 360 23.30 6.73 10.36
C LEU A 360 22.52 5.87 11.37
N ASN A 361 22.72 4.54 11.34
CA ASN A 361 22.16 3.65 12.38
C ASN A 361 22.67 4.03 13.76
N TYR A 362 23.98 4.23 13.91
CA TYR A 362 24.54 4.67 15.19
C TYR A 362 24.03 6.06 15.60
N ALA A 363 23.80 6.98 14.66
CA ALA A 363 23.19 8.28 14.97
C ALA A 363 21.79 8.13 15.59
N VAL A 364 20.94 7.31 14.97
CA VAL A 364 19.58 7.03 15.44
C VAL A 364 19.60 6.32 16.78
N LEU A 365 20.43 5.30 16.94
CA LEU A 365 20.56 4.54 18.19
C LEU A 365 21.14 5.38 19.34
N ASN A 366 22.12 6.23 19.06
CA ASN A 366 22.68 7.16 20.02
C ASN A 366 21.64 8.20 20.48
N TYR A 367 20.83 8.72 19.54
CA TYR A 367 19.71 9.60 19.86
C TYR A 367 18.68 8.89 20.75
N ALA A 368 18.29 7.69 20.39
CA ALA A 368 17.35 6.88 21.16
C ALA A 368 17.85 6.56 22.57
N SER A 369 19.14 6.22 22.73
CA SER A 369 19.75 5.97 24.04
C SER A 369 19.72 7.23 24.94
N ARG A 370 20.08 8.39 24.39
CA ARG A 370 20.18 9.64 25.16
C ARG A 370 18.80 10.23 25.51
N ASN A 371 17.76 9.97 24.70
CA ASN A 371 16.42 10.52 24.89
C ASN A 371 15.39 9.42 25.21
N ARG A 372 15.85 8.30 25.76
CA ARG A 372 15.02 7.10 26.00
C ARG A 372 13.73 7.40 26.73
N ASP A 373 13.79 8.07 27.87
CA ASP A 373 12.66 8.37 28.75
C ASP A 373 11.64 9.28 28.03
N GLU A 374 12.14 10.27 27.31
CA GLU A 374 11.33 11.21 26.55
C GLU A 374 10.61 10.50 25.38
N LEU A 375 11.31 9.67 24.61
CA LEU A 375 10.72 8.92 23.50
C LEU A 375 9.60 7.98 23.97
N LEU A 376 9.83 7.28 25.08
CA LEU A 376 8.84 6.40 25.71
C LEU A 376 7.63 7.19 26.24
N TYR A 377 7.85 8.36 26.82
CA TYR A 377 6.76 9.21 27.30
C TYR A 377 5.99 9.87 26.14
N ASN A 378 6.69 10.29 25.09
CA ASN A 378 6.06 10.97 23.94
C ASN A 378 5.13 10.05 23.14
N ILE A 379 5.46 8.75 22.97
CA ILE A 379 4.53 7.84 22.30
C ILE A 379 3.24 7.66 23.11
N TYR A 380 3.34 7.60 24.45
CA TYR A 380 2.19 7.63 25.34
C TYR A 380 1.38 8.92 25.18
N LEU A 381 2.05 10.08 25.20
CA LEU A 381 1.41 11.38 25.11
C LEU A 381 0.63 11.56 23.81
N MET A 382 1.22 11.16 22.68
CA MET A 382 0.54 11.19 21.38
C MET A 382 -0.70 10.28 21.36
N GLY A 383 -0.57 9.07 21.90
CA GLY A 383 -1.70 8.15 22.03
C GLY A 383 -2.79 8.69 22.95
N LYS A 384 -2.42 9.27 24.09
CA LYS A 384 -3.35 9.91 25.04
C LYS A 384 -4.08 11.12 24.43
N ASN A 385 -3.35 11.96 23.69
CA ASN A 385 -3.95 13.08 22.94
C ASN A 385 -4.99 12.57 21.92
N SER A 386 -4.71 11.47 21.24
CA SER A 386 -5.62 10.82 20.28
C SER A 386 -6.89 10.30 20.98
N ILE A 387 -6.74 9.60 22.11
CA ILE A 387 -7.85 9.11 22.93
C ILE A 387 -8.72 10.26 23.44
N ASP A 388 -8.09 11.32 23.95
CA ASP A 388 -8.79 12.51 24.48
C ASP A 388 -9.54 13.26 23.36
N LYS A 389 -8.96 13.39 22.18
CA LYS A 389 -9.65 13.94 21.00
C LYS A 389 -10.87 13.10 20.61
N GLY A 390 -10.75 11.75 20.67
CA GLY A 390 -11.87 10.85 20.40
C GLY A 390 -12.98 10.89 21.45
N ASN A 391 -12.71 11.37 22.68
CA ASN A 391 -13.67 11.47 23.77
C ASN A 391 -14.41 12.81 23.86
N LYS A 392 -14.06 13.81 23.04
CA LYS A 392 -14.68 15.14 23.04
C LYS A 392 -14.96 15.63 21.63
N ASP A 393 -15.73 16.68 21.51
CA ASP A 393 -16.01 17.32 20.23
C ASP A 393 -14.77 18.01 19.73
N THR A 394 -14.34 17.64 18.54
CA THR A 394 -13.17 18.21 17.86
C THR A 394 -13.47 18.49 16.39
N TRP A 395 -12.69 19.42 15.82
CA TRP A 395 -12.71 19.79 14.42
C TRP A 395 -11.27 19.82 13.92
N SER A 396 -10.88 18.84 13.13
CA SER A 396 -9.57 18.81 12.50
C SER A 396 -9.47 19.89 11.42
N LEU A 397 -8.36 20.64 11.43
CA LEU A 397 -8.06 21.61 10.37
C LEU A 397 -7.72 20.87 9.08
N SER A 398 -8.16 21.43 7.94
CA SER A 398 -7.81 20.93 6.62
C SER A 398 -7.88 22.05 5.57
N PRO A 399 -7.20 21.92 4.43
CA PRO A 399 -7.17 22.92 3.38
C PRO A 399 -8.56 23.38 2.92
N SER A 400 -9.46 22.45 2.64
CA SER A 400 -10.82 22.81 2.18
C SER A 400 -11.62 23.62 3.20
N LYS A 401 -11.44 23.37 4.49
CA LYS A 401 -12.09 24.16 5.57
C LYS A 401 -11.51 25.58 5.65
N ILE A 402 -10.21 25.71 5.43
CA ILE A 402 -9.56 27.04 5.39
C ILE A 402 -9.99 27.81 4.14
N GLU A 403 -10.07 27.15 3.00
CA GLU A 403 -10.59 27.75 1.75
C GLU A 403 -12.05 28.19 1.91
N GLU A 404 -12.90 27.38 2.52
CA GLU A 404 -14.30 27.75 2.79
C GLU A 404 -14.40 28.97 3.70
N MET A 405 -13.60 29.02 4.75
CA MET A 405 -13.54 30.19 5.66
C MET A 405 -13.14 31.46 4.91
N ASN A 406 -12.10 31.37 4.06
CA ASN A 406 -11.67 32.50 3.24
C ASN A 406 -12.76 32.91 2.23
N ARG A 407 -13.41 31.96 1.59
CA ARG A 407 -14.52 32.18 0.65
C ARG A 407 -15.67 32.95 1.32
N MET A 408 -16.09 32.47 2.50
CA MET A 408 -17.15 33.16 3.28
C MET A 408 -16.78 34.61 3.62
N TYR A 409 -15.52 34.86 3.97
CA TYR A 409 -15.03 36.21 4.23
C TYR A 409 -15.04 37.09 2.99
N GLN A 410 -14.55 36.59 1.86
CA GLN A 410 -14.54 37.32 0.59
C GLN A 410 -15.98 37.61 0.09
N ASP A 411 -16.89 36.65 0.21
CA ASP A 411 -18.30 36.87 -0.13
C ASP A 411 -18.96 37.90 0.76
N SER A 412 -18.61 37.93 2.05
CA SER A 412 -19.05 39.01 2.99
C SER A 412 -18.53 40.39 2.58
N LEU A 413 -17.26 40.50 2.19
CA LEU A 413 -16.68 41.74 1.71
C LEU A 413 -17.37 42.28 0.44
N LYS A 414 -17.64 41.39 -0.54
CA LYS A 414 -18.38 41.75 -1.77
C LYS A 414 -19.77 42.26 -1.48
N ARG A 415 -20.49 41.70 -0.51
CA ARG A 415 -21.83 42.19 -0.09
C ARG A 415 -21.79 43.55 0.58
N ILE A 416 -20.72 43.84 1.33
CA ILE A 416 -20.59 45.13 2.06
C ILE A 416 -20.14 46.25 1.12
N LYS A 417 -19.22 46.01 0.20
CA LYS A 417 -18.54 47.06 -0.60
C LYS A 417 -19.17 47.29 -1.99
N GLY A 418 -20.07 46.43 -2.47
CA GLY A 418 -20.47 46.44 -3.88
C GLY A 418 -19.32 46.11 -4.84
N ASN A 419 -19.60 45.99 -6.14
CA ASN A 419 -18.61 45.55 -7.14
C ASN A 419 -17.50 46.58 -7.50
N ASN A 420 -17.38 47.71 -6.81
CA ASN A 420 -16.67 48.91 -7.32
C ASN A 420 -15.40 49.35 -6.59
N GLU A 421 -14.77 48.56 -5.70
CA GLU A 421 -13.48 49.03 -5.15
C GLU A 421 -12.44 47.89 -5.13
N SER A 422 -11.41 48.05 -5.95
CA SER A 422 -10.13 47.36 -5.81
C SER A 422 -9.35 47.95 -4.60
N SER A 423 -9.43 47.31 -3.43
CA SER A 423 -8.73 47.76 -2.24
C SER A 423 -7.28 47.25 -2.25
N ARG A 424 -6.33 48.15 -2.43
CA ARG A 424 -4.87 47.92 -2.27
C ARG A 424 -4.44 47.62 -0.82
N ASN A 425 -5.33 47.75 0.17
CA ASN A 425 -5.07 47.48 1.60
C ASN A 425 -6.12 46.53 2.18
N GLN A 426 -6.22 45.29 1.70
CA GLN A 426 -6.97 44.27 2.42
C GLN A 426 -6.15 43.80 3.61
N SER A 427 -6.71 43.96 4.82
CA SER A 427 -6.20 43.28 6.01
C SER A 427 -6.17 41.77 5.71
N THR A 428 -5.03 41.14 5.93
CA THR A 428 -4.88 39.66 5.85
C THR A 428 -5.64 38.98 6.99
N ASN A 429 -6.18 39.75 7.95
CA ASN A 429 -6.84 39.22 9.12
C ASN A 429 -8.32 38.94 8.85
N VAL A 430 -8.65 37.64 8.81
CA VAL A 430 -10.03 37.16 8.74
C VAL A 430 -10.69 37.30 10.14
N PRO A 431 -11.88 37.94 10.27
CA PRO A 431 -12.56 38.00 11.56
C PRO A 431 -12.91 36.65 12.14
N VAL A 432 -12.71 36.43 13.45
CA VAL A 432 -12.90 35.18 14.18
C VAL A 432 -14.29 34.55 13.95
N LYS A 433 -15.34 35.35 13.69
CA LYS A 433 -16.68 34.83 13.37
C LYS A 433 -16.69 33.83 12.18
N PHE A 434 -15.82 34.02 11.20
CA PHE A 434 -15.73 33.07 10.06
C PHE A 434 -15.06 31.77 10.45
N TYR A 435 -14.08 31.80 11.33
CA TYR A 435 -13.53 30.62 11.97
C TYR A 435 -14.64 29.83 12.70
N ASP A 436 -15.41 30.51 13.54
CA ASP A 436 -16.51 29.87 14.29
C ASP A 436 -17.58 29.29 13.37
N SER A 437 -17.88 29.96 12.26
CA SER A 437 -18.86 29.46 11.27
C SER A 437 -18.47 28.15 10.61
N VAL A 438 -17.17 27.87 10.46
CA VAL A 438 -16.64 26.62 9.91
C VAL A 438 -16.27 25.64 11.02
N MET A 439 -15.40 26.04 11.95
CA MET A 439 -14.78 25.18 12.95
C MET A 439 -15.67 24.85 14.16
N LYS A 440 -16.87 25.44 14.25
CA LYS A 440 -17.91 25.01 15.21
C LYS A 440 -19.16 24.46 14.51
N ASN A 441 -19.10 24.31 13.19
CA ASN A 441 -20.19 23.74 12.41
C ASN A 441 -20.23 22.22 12.57
N LYS A 442 -21.40 21.68 12.91
CA LYS A 442 -21.60 20.25 13.10
C LYS A 442 -21.25 19.41 11.88
N VAL A 443 -21.40 19.96 10.67
CA VAL A 443 -21.06 19.27 9.40
C VAL A 443 -19.57 18.92 9.33
N TYR A 444 -18.70 19.76 9.88
CA TYR A 444 -17.24 19.57 9.85
C TYR A 444 -16.67 18.94 11.12
N LYS A 445 -17.52 18.55 12.05
CA LYS A 445 -17.13 17.87 13.30
C LYS A 445 -16.47 16.52 12.99
N ASP A 446 -15.44 16.18 13.74
CA ASP A 446 -14.80 14.87 13.64
C ASP A 446 -15.72 13.77 14.22
N ALA A 447 -15.72 12.60 13.60
CA ALA A 447 -16.51 11.48 14.06
C ALA A 447 -16.01 10.91 15.40
N ARG A 448 -16.93 10.54 16.28
CA ARG A 448 -16.66 9.80 17.53
C ARG A 448 -16.47 8.31 17.27
N GLY A 449 -16.94 7.84 16.14
CA GLY A 449 -16.80 6.47 15.68
C GLY A 449 -17.57 6.21 14.41
N TYR A 450 -17.44 4.98 13.95
CA TYR A 450 -18.05 4.49 12.73
C TYR A 450 -18.81 3.21 13.02
N ILE A 451 -19.99 3.06 12.42
CA ILE A 451 -20.80 1.84 12.49
C ILE A 451 -20.83 1.23 11.11
N ILE A 452 -20.48 -0.04 11.03
CA ILE A 452 -20.50 -0.86 9.81
C ILE A 452 -21.68 -1.83 9.94
N PRO A 453 -22.82 -1.57 9.27
CA PRO A 453 -24.01 -2.40 9.36
C PRO A 453 -23.77 -3.82 8.83
N SER A 454 -24.32 -4.84 9.52
CA SER A 454 -24.17 -6.24 9.10
C SER A 454 -25.11 -6.65 7.95
N ASP A 455 -26.08 -5.82 7.61
CA ASP A 455 -27.08 -6.05 6.55
C ASP A 455 -26.67 -5.46 5.20
N GLN A 456 -25.43 -4.94 5.05
CA GLN A 456 -24.93 -4.49 3.77
C GLN A 456 -24.66 -5.66 2.81
N PRO A 457 -24.88 -5.49 1.49
CA PRO A 457 -24.83 -6.60 0.54
C PRO A 457 -23.48 -7.31 0.44
N ASP A 458 -22.36 -6.57 0.56
CA ASP A 458 -21.00 -7.13 0.53
C ASP A 458 -20.35 -7.05 1.93
N PHE A 459 -21.01 -7.66 2.91
CA PHE A 459 -20.51 -7.64 4.28
C PHE A 459 -19.17 -8.36 4.45
N ALA A 460 -18.87 -9.34 3.60
CA ALA A 460 -17.58 -10.02 3.62
C ALA A 460 -16.43 -9.06 3.29
N THR A 461 -16.57 -8.21 2.28
CA THR A 461 -15.59 -7.16 1.96
C THR A 461 -15.48 -6.12 3.10
N ALA A 462 -16.58 -5.80 3.78
CA ALA A 462 -16.53 -4.94 4.97
C ALA A 462 -15.74 -5.58 6.12
N VAL A 463 -15.83 -6.90 6.30
CA VAL A 463 -15.03 -7.63 7.30
C VAL A 463 -13.55 -7.67 6.88
N ASP A 464 -13.21 -7.78 5.60
CA ASP A 464 -11.83 -7.68 5.10
C ASP A 464 -11.24 -6.28 5.38
N PHE A 465 -12.02 -5.22 5.22
CA PHE A 465 -11.65 -3.86 5.62
C PHE A 465 -11.37 -3.76 7.12
N LEU A 466 -12.25 -4.32 7.96
CA LEU A 466 -12.03 -4.35 9.41
C LEU A 466 -10.80 -5.16 9.80
N ASN A 467 -10.52 -6.24 9.07
CA ASN A 467 -9.31 -7.03 9.27
C ASN A 467 -8.02 -6.25 8.90
N ALA A 468 -8.07 -5.36 7.91
CA ALA A 468 -6.95 -4.46 7.64
C ALA A 468 -6.68 -3.54 8.84
N LEU A 469 -7.71 -2.96 9.46
CA LEU A 469 -7.60 -2.17 10.69
C LEU A 469 -7.06 -3.00 11.88
N ILE A 470 -7.54 -4.24 12.05
CA ILE A 470 -7.11 -5.13 13.14
C ILE A 470 -5.63 -5.52 13.00
N LYS A 471 -5.17 -5.79 11.78
CA LYS A 471 -3.75 -6.09 11.49
C LYS A 471 -2.82 -4.94 11.88
N THR A 472 -3.34 -3.72 11.91
CA THR A 472 -2.62 -2.50 12.32
C THR A 472 -2.90 -2.06 13.76
N GLY A 473 -3.43 -2.96 14.60
CA GLY A 473 -3.59 -2.72 16.04
C GLY A 473 -4.84 -1.95 16.47
N VAL A 474 -5.75 -1.64 15.54
CA VAL A 474 -7.04 -1.00 15.87
C VAL A 474 -7.99 -2.00 16.51
N VAL A 475 -8.64 -1.58 17.59
CA VAL A 475 -9.67 -2.37 18.28
C VAL A 475 -11.03 -2.15 17.63
N VAL A 476 -11.63 -3.22 17.16
CA VAL A 476 -12.98 -3.27 16.62
C VAL A 476 -13.93 -3.85 17.66
N GLN A 477 -15.17 -3.36 17.72
CA GLN A 477 -16.21 -3.89 18.59
C GLN A 477 -17.31 -4.52 17.75
N LYS A 478 -17.96 -5.54 18.28
CA LYS A 478 -19.09 -6.24 17.65
C LYS A 478 -20.35 -6.04 18.45
N ALA A 479 -21.46 -5.70 17.80
CA ALA A 479 -22.77 -5.64 18.42
C ALA A 479 -23.29 -7.04 18.72
N THR A 480 -23.67 -7.31 19.99
CA THR A 480 -24.20 -8.58 20.44
C THR A 480 -25.72 -8.66 20.34
N ALA A 481 -26.41 -7.53 20.15
CA ALA A 481 -27.83 -7.40 19.94
C ALA A 481 -28.15 -6.23 19.01
N ASP A 482 -29.38 -6.14 18.53
CA ASP A 482 -29.86 -4.96 17.80
C ASP A 482 -29.77 -3.72 18.68
N PHE A 483 -29.41 -2.58 18.08
CA PHE A 483 -29.26 -1.31 18.82
C PHE A 483 -29.70 -0.11 17.99
N THR A 484 -29.83 1.04 18.64
CA THR A 484 -30.23 2.27 17.97
C THR A 484 -29.29 3.41 18.35
N ILE A 485 -28.69 4.09 17.35
CA ILE A 485 -27.84 5.28 17.54
C ILE A 485 -28.34 6.40 16.64
N ALA A 486 -28.47 7.61 17.19
CA ALA A 486 -28.95 8.81 16.47
C ALA A 486 -30.27 8.58 15.69
N GLY A 487 -31.19 7.77 16.25
CA GLY A 487 -32.48 7.43 15.63
C GLY A 487 -32.44 6.35 14.54
N LYS A 488 -31.25 5.88 14.13
CA LYS A 488 -31.09 4.78 13.16
C LYS A 488 -30.91 3.45 13.89
N LYS A 489 -31.67 2.41 13.46
CA LYS A 489 -31.55 1.05 13.95
C LYS A 489 -30.44 0.31 13.20
N TYR A 490 -29.72 -0.54 13.93
CA TYR A 490 -28.64 -1.39 13.42
C TYR A 490 -28.86 -2.82 13.90
N PRO A 491 -28.67 -3.82 13.05
CA PRO A 491 -28.82 -5.22 13.44
C PRO A 491 -27.64 -5.69 14.30
N ALA A 492 -27.87 -6.74 15.09
CA ALA A 492 -26.84 -7.51 15.74
C ALA A 492 -25.76 -7.94 14.72
N ASN A 493 -24.54 -8.20 15.19
CA ASN A 493 -23.36 -8.48 14.39
C ASN A 493 -22.82 -7.31 13.54
N SER A 494 -23.41 -6.10 13.61
CA SER A 494 -22.79 -4.89 13.11
C SER A 494 -21.50 -4.61 13.85
N TYR A 495 -20.53 -3.97 13.19
CA TYR A 495 -19.25 -3.64 13.82
C TYR A 495 -19.12 -2.15 14.10
N ILE A 496 -18.36 -1.84 15.12
CA ILE A 496 -18.15 -0.48 15.60
C ILE A 496 -16.65 -0.22 15.72
N VAL A 497 -16.20 0.90 15.16
CA VAL A 497 -14.83 1.41 15.32
C VAL A 497 -14.92 2.78 15.99
N LYS A 498 -14.62 2.85 17.29
CA LYS A 498 -14.57 4.10 18.03
C LYS A 498 -13.26 4.84 17.79
N THR A 499 -13.28 6.18 17.74
CA THR A 499 -12.09 7.00 17.48
C THR A 499 -11.29 7.33 18.74
N ASN A 500 -11.75 6.93 19.92
CA ASN A 500 -11.05 7.13 21.19
C ASN A 500 -10.01 6.03 21.45
N GLN A 501 -9.09 5.85 20.50
CA GLN A 501 -7.97 4.90 20.55
C GLN A 501 -6.66 5.62 20.25
N ALA A 502 -5.54 5.05 20.68
CA ALA A 502 -4.22 5.64 20.46
C ALA A 502 -3.92 5.86 18.96
N PHE A 503 -4.34 4.93 18.12
CA PHE A 503 -4.17 4.99 16.66
C PHE A 503 -5.34 5.68 15.95
N ARG A 504 -5.97 6.67 16.60
CA ARG A 504 -7.01 7.51 15.99
C ARG A 504 -6.60 8.11 14.64
N PRO A 505 -5.37 8.61 14.43
CA PRO A 505 -4.95 9.09 13.11
C PRO A 505 -5.13 8.06 12.01
N HIS A 506 -4.77 6.79 12.25
CA HIS A 506 -4.95 5.70 11.29
C HIS A 506 -6.43 5.40 11.03
N ILE A 507 -7.26 5.39 12.08
CA ILE A 507 -8.71 5.18 11.94
C ILE A 507 -9.32 6.28 11.04
N LEU A 508 -9.03 7.54 11.33
CA LEU A 508 -9.54 8.65 10.53
C LEU A 508 -9.08 8.54 9.07
N ASP A 509 -7.83 8.23 8.87
CA ASP A 509 -7.24 8.13 7.54
C ASP A 509 -7.88 7.06 6.64
N LEU A 510 -8.34 5.95 7.22
CA LEU A 510 -8.97 4.87 6.46
C LEU A 510 -10.48 5.04 6.24
N PHE A 511 -11.17 5.89 7.03
CA PHE A 511 -12.59 6.17 6.89
C PHE A 511 -12.92 7.52 6.25
N GLU A 512 -12.11 8.55 6.53
CA GLU A 512 -12.38 9.93 6.10
C GLU A 512 -11.63 10.28 4.80
N PRO A 513 -12.15 11.23 4.02
CA PRO A 513 -11.43 11.75 2.87
C PRO A 513 -10.08 12.37 3.27
N GLN A 514 -9.03 12.08 2.52
CA GLN A 514 -7.84 12.89 2.52
C GLN A 514 -8.14 14.22 1.81
N ASP A 515 -7.71 15.31 2.39
CA ASP A 515 -7.90 16.68 1.89
C ASP A 515 -6.52 17.26 1.54
N HIS A 516 -5.98 16.86 0.36
CA HIS A 516 -4.66 17.27 -0.08
C HIS A 516 -4.67 18.75 -0.48
N PRO A 517 -3.70 19.57 -0.06
CA PRO A 517 -3.65 20.98 -0.46
C PRO A 517 -3.41 21.13 -1.97
N ASN A 518 -3.84 22.27 -2.51
CA ASN A 518 -3.50 22.68 -3.87
C ASN A 518 -2.01 23.04 -3.93
N ASP A 519 -1.15 22.04 -4.18
CA ASP A 519 0.31 22.19 -4.14
C ASP A 519 0.87 22.51 -5.53
N PHE A 520 1.25 23.76 -5.75
CA PHE A 520 1.84 24.28 -6.99
C PHE A 520 3.20 24.89 -6.71
N GLN A 521 4.11 24.81 -7.69
CA GLN A 521 5.43 25.43 -7.57
C GLN A 521 5.35 26.95 -7.35
N TYR A 522 4.33 27.60 -7.93
CA TYR A 522 3.95 28.99 -7.75
C TYR A 522 2.50 29.17 -8.21
N PRO A 523 1.82 30.24 -7.81
CA PRO A 523 0.42 30.48 -8.23
C PRO A 523 0.27 30.47 -9.76
N GLY A 524 -0.57 29.57 -10.28
CA GLY A 524 -0.76 29.36 -11.73
C GLY A 524 0.35 28.55 -12.43
N GLY A 525 1.33 28.05 -11.69
CA GLY A 525 2.40 27.20 -12.19
C GLY A 525 2.04 25.72 -12.20
N PRO A 526 3.01 24.84 -12.54
CA PRO A 526 2.78 23.42 -12.58
C PRO A 526 2.55 22.84 -11.17
N PRO A 527 1.72 21.81 -11.05
CA PRO A 527 1.48 21.13 -9.78
C PRO A 527 2.72 20.39 -9.30
N VAL A 528 2.92 20.34 -7.98
CA VAL A 528 3.94 19.51 -7.32
C VAL A 528 3.33 18.11 -7.08
N PRO A 529 3.88 17.05 -7.69
CA PRO A 529 3.35 15.72 -7.51
C PRO A 529 3.41 15.26 -6.04
N PRO A 530 2.33 14.68 -5.49
CA PRO A 530 2.40 14.06 -4.18
C PRO A 530 3.32 12.84 -4.19
N TYR A 531 3.81 12.48 -3.03
CA TYR A 531 4.56 11.24 -2.84
C TYR A 531 3.74 10.33 -1.90
N ASP A 532 3.01 9.35 -2.33
CA ASP A 532 2.81 8.67 -3.63
C ASP A 532 1.45 9.10 -4.27
N ALA A 533 0.32 8.98 -3.55
CA ALA A 533 -1.04 9.35 -3.94
C ALA A 533 -1.54 10.54 -3.11
N ALA A 534 -2.51 11.28 -3.64
CA ALA A 534 -3.17 12.37 -2.93
C ALA A 534 -4.31 11.88 -2.02
N GLY A 535 -5.04 10.81 -2.43
CA GLY A 535 -6.13 10.26 -1.65
C GLY A 535 -6.31 8.75 -1.87
N TRP A 536 -6.55 8.02 -0.78
CA TRP A 536 -6.58 6.55 -0.77
C TRP A 536 -7.64 5.97 0.17
N THR A 537 -8.58 6.74 0.70
CA THR A 537 -9.56 6.30 1.72
C THR A 537 -10.03 4.87 1.47
N LEU A 538 -9.57 3.92 2.30
CA LEU A 538 -9.72 2.49 2.03
C LEU A 538 -11.19 2.06 2.06
N ALA A 539 -12.00 2.61 2.99
CA ALA A 539 -13.42 2.32 3.05
C ALA A 539 -14.14 2.63 1.72
N TYR A 540 -13.73 3.69 1.01
CA TYR A 540 -14.29 4.06 -0.29
C TYR A 540 -13.80 3.12 -1.40
N GLN A 541 -12.50 2.81 -1.43
CA GLN A 541 -11.94 1.88 -2.41
C GLN A 541 -12.56 0.48 -2.31
N MET A 542 -12.86 0.04 -1.10
CA MET A 542 -13.49 -1.27 -0.86
C MET A 542 -15.02 -1.24 -1.00
N GLY A 543 -15.62 -0.07 -1.18
CA GLY A 543 -17.08 0.08 -1.30
C GLY A 543 -17.83 -0.25 -0.01
N VAL A 544 -17.20 -0.09 1.14
CA VAL A 544 -17.79 -0.37 2.45
C VAL A 544 -18.83 0.66 2.82
N GLN A 545 -20.00 0.22 3.22
CA GLN A 545 -21.03 1.08 3.76
C GLN A 545 -20.83 1.26 5.27
N PHE A 546 -20.79 2.51 5.71
CA PHE A 546 -20.63 2.86 7.12
C PHE A 546 -21.32 4.17 7.46
N ASP A 547 -21.70 4.32 8.71
CA ASP A 547 -22.26 5.56 9.26
C ASP A 547 -21.26 6.25 10.20
N ARG A 548 -21.12 7.56 10.05
CA ARG A 548 -20.34 8.42 10.95
C ARG A 548 -21.19 8.79 12.16
N VAL A 549 -20.72 8.48 13.36
CA VAL A 549 -21.38 8.86 14.61
C VAL A 549 -20.70 10.10 15.19
N MET A 550 -21.42 11.20 15.30
CA MET A 550 -20.89 12.49 15.64
C MET A 550 -20.94 12.78 17.15
N GLU A 551 -21.76 12.09 17.90
CA GLU A 551 -21.95 12.25 19.35
C GLU A 551 -21.38 11.06 20.12
N ALA A 552 -21.16 11.24 21.43
CA ALA A 552 -20.79 10.12 22.28
C ALA A 552 -21.87 9.03 22.24
N PHE A 553 -21.49 7.79 22.08
CA PHE A 553 -22.42 6.66 21.99
C PHE A 553 -21.85 5.41 22.65
N ASP A 554 -22.77 4.56 23.07
CA ASP A 554 -22.49 3.22 23.58
C ASP A 554 -23.63 2.28 23.23
N GLY A 555 -23.45 0.98 23.51
CA GLY A 555 -24.44 -0.04 23.19
C GLY A 555 -23.98 -1.43 23.62
N PRO A 556 -24.67 -2.47 23.18
CA PRO A 556 -24.32 -3.87 23.49
C PRO A 556 -23.11 -4.31 22.67
N PHE A 557 -21.94 -3.68 22.94
CA PHE A 557 -20.72 -3.83 22.14
C PHE A 557 -19.67 -4.64 22.90
N GLU A 558 -19.16 -5.67 22.24
CA GLU A 558 -18.05 -6.50 22.72
C GLU A 558 -16.77 -6.18 21.95
N LYS A 559 -15.67 -5.91 22.66
CA LYS A 559 -14.36 -5.63 22.05
C LYS A 559 -13.73 -6.91 21.53
N SER A 560 -13.24 -6.87 20.27
CA SER A 560 -12.36 -7.92 19.76
C SER A 560 -10.97 -7.83 20.41
N PRO A 561 -10.30 -8.96 20.69
CA PRO A 561 -8.93 -8.93 21.16
C PRO A 561 -8.00 -8.30 20.11
N ILE A 562 -6.98 -7.55 20.55
CA ILE A 562 -6.02 -6.86 19.66
C ILE A 562 -5.34 -7.88 18.73
N GLY A 563 -5.32 -7.60 17.43
CA GLY A 563 -4.65 -8.41 16.43
C GLY A 563 -5.29 -9.76 16.13
N VAL A 564 -6.49 -10.05 16.67
CA VAL A 564 -7.25 -11.26 16.35
C VAL A 564 -8.23 -10.97 15.22
N LEU A 565 -7.98 -11.57 14.05
CA LEU A 565 -8.78 -11.34 12.87
C LEU A 565 -10.21 -11.86 13.01
N LEU A 566 -11.15 -11.10 12.48
CA LEU A 566 -12.55 -11.50 12.39
C LEU A 566 -12.69 -12.63 11.36
N LYS A 567 -13.45 -13.64 11.72
CA LYS A 567 -13.84 -14.73 10.83
C LYS A 567 -15.35 -14.64 10.58
N LEU A 568 -15.71 -14.50 9.32
CA LEU A 568 -17.08 -14.54 8.88
C LEU A 568 -17.40 -15.95 8.36
N ASN A 569 -18.40 -16.58 8.93
CA ASN A 569 -18.96 -17.80 8.38
C ASN A 569 -20.09 -17.41 7.42
N GLY A 570 -20.08 -17.95 6.22
CA GLY A 570 -21.22 -17.82 5.33
C GLY A 570 -22.43 -18.63 5.83
N SER A 571 -23.55 -18.46 5.18
CA SER A 571 -24.81 -19.07 5.58
C SER A 571 -25.60 -19.57 4.36
N VAL A 572 -26.56 -20.46 4.63
CA VAL A 572 -27.61 -20.80 3.68
C VAL A 572 -28.93 -20.29 4.26
N VAL A 573 -29.43 -19.20 3.71
CA VAL A 573 -30.62 -18.48 4.19
C VAL A 573 -31.89 -19.04 3.54
N ASN A 574 -32.99 -19.19 4.30
CA ASN A 574 -34.32 -19.64 3.82
C ASN A 574 -34.33 -21.05 3.21
N SER A 575 -33.99 -22.09 4.00
CA SER A 575 -33.76 -23.45 3.49
C SER A 575 -35.00 -24.37 3.38
N ALA A 576 -36.22 -23.98 3.79
CA ALA A 576 -37.31 -24.91 3.99
C ALA A 576 -37.92 -25.55 2.73
N SER A 577 -37.91 -24.91 1.56
CA SER A 577 -38.54 -25.41 0.33
C SER A 577 -37.69 -25.06 -0.90
N THR A 578 -36.49 -25.62 -0.99
CA THR A 578 -35.45 -25.16 -1.93
C THR A 578 -35.50 -25.87 -3.27
N LYS A 579 -35.68 -25.13 -4.39
CA LYS A 579 -35.45 -25.57 -5.78
C LYS A 579 -34.03 -25.31 -6.26
N GLY A 580 -33.37 -24.31 -5.65
CA GLY A 580 -31.98 -23.93 -5.94
C GLY A 580 -31.47 -22.88 -4.99
N TYR A 581 -30.29 -22.40 -5.28
CA TYR A 581 -29.59 -21.41 -4.48
C TYR A 581 -29.16 -20.22 -5.34
N VAL A 582 -29.19 -19.02 -4.78
CA VAL A 582 -28.71 -17.80 -5.43
C VAL A 582 -27.51 -17.27 -4.65
N LEU A 583 -26.45 -16.90 -5.39
CA LEU A 583 -25.35 -16.10 -4.91
C LEU A 583 -25.51 -14.68 -5.48
N ASP A 584 -25.55 -13.68 -4.60
CA ASP A 584 -25.77 -12.30 -4.99
C ASP A 584 -24.51 -11.70 -5.68
N ALA A 585 -24.67 -11.15 -6.87
CA ALA A 585 -23.59 -10.50 -7.61
C ALA A 585 -23.04 -9.24 -6.92
N ARG A 586 -23.73 -8.69 -5.92
CA ARG A 586 -23.24 -7.54 -5.15
C ARG A 586 -22.06 -7.91 -4.23
N ALA A 587 -21.91 -9.18 -3.84
CA ALA A 587 -20.86 -9.65 -2.97
C ALA A 587 -19.68 -10.25 -3.76
N ASN A 588 -18.46 -9.78 -3.49
CA ASN A 588 -17.23 -10.31 -4.11
C ASN A 588 -17.05 -11.81 -3.85
N GLN A 589 -17.39 -12.29 -2.65
CA GLN A 589 -17.28 -13.71 -2.29
C GLN A 589 -18.19 -14.62 -3.12
N SER A 590 -19.25 -14.09 -3.72
CA SER A 590 -20.11 -14.85 -4.64
C SER A 590 -19.33 -15.34 -5.87
N PHE A 591 -18.44 -14.52 -6.42
CA PHE A 591 -17.59 -14.90 -7.55
C PHE A 591 -16.59 -15.99 -7.18
N LYS A 592 -15.98 -15.91 -5.99
CA LYS A 592 -15.12 -16.97 -5.46
C LYS A 592 -15.89 -18.30 -5.32
N ALA A 593 -17.09 -18.24 -4.74
CA ALA A 593 -17.94 -19.41 -4.60
C ALA A 593 -18.35 -20.00 -5.95
N VAL A 594 -18.69 -19.17 -6.94
CA VAL A 594 -18.97 -19.61 -8.33
C VAL A 594 -17.79 -20.35 -8.93
N ASN A 595 -16.58 -19.82 -8.80
CA ASN A 595 -15.38 -20.46 -9.32
C ASN A 595 -15.11 -21.82 -8.67
N ILE A 596 -15.34 -21.95 -7.36
CA ILE A 596 -15.23 -23.25 -6.67
C ILE A 596 -16.27 -24.23 -7.22
N LEU A 597 -17.54 -23.82 -7.35
CA LEU A 597 -18.62 -24.66 -7.91
C LEU A 597 -18.30 -25.13 -9.34
N LEU A 598 -17.85 -24.21 -10.20
CA LEU A 598 -17.45 -24.55 -11.57
C LEU A 598 -16.22 -25.48 -11.59
N ASN A 599 -15.28 -25.35 -10.63
CA ASN A 599 -14.14 -26.25 -10.48
C ASN A 599 -14.56 -27.67 -10.08
N GLU A 600 -15.63 -27.80 -9.31
CA GLU A 600 -16.23 -29.10 -8.95
C GLU A 600 -17.18 -29.67 -10.03
N GLY A 601 -17.30 -28.99 -11.19
CA GLY A 601 -18.15 -29.39 -12.30
C GLY A 601 -19.64 -29.23 -12.01
N ILE A 602 -20.02 -28.26 -11.17
CA ILE A 602 -21.40 -27.90 -10.87
C ILE A 602 -21.86 -26.85 -11.87
N GLU A 603 -23.07 -27.04 -12.42
CA GLU A 603 -23.67 -26.08 -13.34
C GLU A 603 -24.12 -24.82 -12.60
N VAL A 604 -23.69 -23.68 -13.09
CA VAL A 604 -24.05 -22.35 -12.60
C VAL A 604 -24.69 -21.56 -13.72
N TYR A 605 -25.73 -20.81 -13.39
CA TYR A 605 -26.47 -19.98 -14.34
C TYR A 605 -26.44 -18.53 -13.87
N ARG A 606 -26.32 -17.59 -14.78
CA ARG A 606 -26.45 -16.17 -14.53
C ARG A 606 -27.89 -15.73 -14.71
N ILE A 607 -28.42 -14.96 -13.77
CA ILE A 607 -29.79 -14.40 -13.81
C ILE A 607 -29.72 -13.07 -14.56
N THR A 608 -30.37 -12.95 -15.73
CA THR A 608 -30.25 -11.78 -16.61
C THR A 608 -31.34 -10.75 -16.42
N ASN A 609 -32.46 -11.14 -15.82
CA ASN A 609 -33.56 -10.23 -15.53
C ASN A 609 -34.14 -10.52 -14.14
N VAL A 610 -34.14 -9.49 -13.29
CA VAL A 610 -34.71 -9.56 -11.96
C VAL A 610 -35.90 -8.59 -11.91
N SER A 611 -37.14 -9.12 -11.95
CA SER A 611 -38.31 -8.32 -11.72
C SER A 611 -38.39 -7.86 -10.27
N ASN A 612 -37.98 -6.62 -9.98
CA ASN A 612 -38.15 -5.89 -8.71
C ASN A 612 -37.85 -6.71 -7.41
N SER A 613 -36.81 -7.55 -7.41
CA SER A 613 -36.39 -8.24 -6.18
C SER A 613 -35.38 -7.41 -5.40
N SER A 614 -35.66 -7.10 -4.14
CA SER A 614 -34.70 -6.53 -3.19
C SER A 614 -33.69 -7.56 -2.68
N LEU A 615 -33.94 -8.86 -2.93
CA LEU A 615 -33.14 -9.96 -2.34
C LEU A 615 -31.79 -10.15 -3.03
N TYR A 616 -31.73 -9.98 -4.35
CA TYR A 616 -30.49 -10.13 -5.12
C TYR A 616 -30.51 -9.28 -6.38
N ALA A 617 -29.34 -8.90 -6.88
CA ALA A 617 -29.20 -8.05 -8.08
C ALA A 617 -29.34 -8.84 -9.39
N SER A 618 -29.60 -8.14 -10.51
CA SER A 618 -29.39 -8.68 -11.86
C SER A 618 -27.94 -9.10 -12.03
N GLY A 619 -27.71 -10.22 -12.74
CA GLY A 619 -26.39 -10.81 -12.88
C GLY A 619 -25.97 -11.73 -11.73
N SER A 620 -26.81 -11.93 -10.71
CA SER A 620 -26.60 -12.95 -9.66
C SER A 620 -26.59 -14.35 -10.23
N PHE A 621 -26.08 -15.32 -9.44
CA PHE A 621 -25.83 -16.66 -9.92
C PHE A 621 -26.81 -17.64 -9.31
N PHE A 622 -27.44 -18.48 -10.15
CA PHE A 622 -28.36 -19.52 -9.72
C PHE A 622 -27.75 -20.91 -9.88
N ILE A 623 -27.92 -21.76 -8.86
CA ILE A 623 -27.48 -23.15 -8.79
C ILE A 623 -28.69 -24.03 -8.51
N SER A 624 -29.02 -24.98 -9.38
CA SER A 624 -30.12 -25.91 -9.17
C SER A 624 -29.82 -26.89 -8.04
N LYS A 625 -30.81 -27.17 -7.18
CA LYS A 625 -30.64 -28.11 -6.05
C LYS A 625 -30.61 -29.56 -6.52
N ASN A 626 -29.59 -30.29 -6.12
CA ASN A 626 -29.51 -31.77 -6.13
C ASN A 626 -28.63 -32.18 -4.94
N ALA A 627 -28.40 -33.47 -4.75
CA ALA A 627 -27.59 -33.99 -3.62
C ALA A 627 -26.15 -33.45 -3.66
N LYS A 628 -25.51 -33.42 -4.83
CA LYS A 628 -24.13 -32.91 -5.01
C LYS A 628 -24.05 -31.42 -4.71
N THR A 629 -24.99 -30.62 -5.26
CA THR A 629 -24.97 -29.15 -5.06
C THR A 629 -25.28 -28.77 -3.62
N LYS A 630 -26.13 -29.50 -2.91
CA LYS A 630 -26.41 -29.25 -1.50
C LYS A 630 -25.16 -29.38 -0.65
N THR A 631 -24.42 -30.47 -0.79
CA THR A 631 -23.17 -30.71 -0.06
C THR A 631 -22.10 -29.65 -0.38
N ALA A 632 -21.94 -29.30 -1.66
CA ALA A 632 -21.00 -28.25 -2.07
C ALA A 632 -21.36 -26.87 -1.48
N VAL A 633 -22.63 -26.46 -1.54
CA VAL A 633 -23.12 -25.21 -0.98
C VAL A 633 -22.88 -25.13 0.53
N GLU A 634 -23.19 -26.18 1.28
CA GLU A 634 -22.97 -26.26 2.72
C GLU A 634 -21.48 -26.18 3.09
N LYS A 635 -20.60 -26.80 2.30
CA LYS A 635 -19.14 -26.72 2.46
C LYS A 635 -18.63 -25.31 2.18
N ILE A 636 -18.96 -24.78 0.99
CA ILE A 636 -18.47 -23.47 0.53
C ILE A 636 -18.96 -22.36 1.48
N SER A 637 -20.20 -22.37 1.95
CA SER A 637 -20.68 -21.38 2.91
C SER A 637 -19.84 -21.34 4.18
N LYS A 638 -19.44 -22.50 4.72
CA LYS A 638 -18.60 -22.58 5.92
C LYS A 638 -17.15 -22.12 5.70
N GLU A 639 -16.58 -22.44 4.54
CA GLU A 639 -15.15 -22.26 4.29
C GLU A 639 -14.81 -20.91 3.64
N ASN A 640 -15.77 -20.27 2.95
CA ASN A 640 -15.49 -19.12 2.07
C ASN A 640 -16.36 -17.89 2.35
N SER A 641 -17.03 -17.78 3.50
CA SER A 641 -17.87 -16.64 3.89
C SER A 641 -18.97 -16.29 2.87
N ALA A 642 -19.31 -17.21 1.96
CA ALA A 642 -20.34 -16.99 0.95
C ALA A 642 -21.74 -17.20 1.53
N GLU A 643 -22.66 -16.28 1.24
CA GLU A 643 -24.05 -16.39 1.60
C GLU A 643 -24.86 -16.93 0.43
N PHE A 644 -25.55 -18.05 0.63
CA PHE A 644 -26.44 -18.66 -0.35
C PHE A 644 -27.89 -18.42 0.04
N LEU A 645 -28.64 -17.76 -0.81
CA LEU A 645 -30.08 -17.58 -0.65
C LEU A 645 -30.80 -18.79 -1.27
N ALA A 646 -31.46 -19.59 -0.44
CA ALA A 646 -32.26 -20.72 -0.88
C ALA A 646 -33.59 -20.25 -1.51
N MET A 647 -33.87 -20.67 -2.75
CA MET A 647 -35.04 -20.26 -3.54
C MET A 647 -36.05 -21.37 -3.66
N SER A 648 -37.33 -21.04 -3.44
CA SER A 648 -38.46 -21.97 -3.67
C SER A 648 -38.81 -22.11 -5.13
N GLU A 649 -38.41 -21.18 -5.98
CA GLU A 649 -38.66 -21.17 -7.41
C GLU A 649 -37.38 -20.95 -8.20
N LYS A 650 -37.37 -21.43 -9.44
CA LYS A 650 -36.27 -21.20 -10.39
C LYS A 650 -36.49 -19.86 -11.08
N PRO A 651 -35.52 -18.96 -11.15
CA PRO A 651 -35.63 -17.71 -11.93
C PRO A 651 -35.96 -17.98 -13.41
N SER A 652 -36.76 -17.10 -14.01
CA SER A 652 -37.25 -17.29 -15.39
C SER A 652 -36.20 -17.04 -16.46
N SER A 653 -35.25 -16.15 -16.22
CA SER A 653 -34.24 -15.71 -17.22
C SER A 653 -32.84 -16.11 -16.77
N LEU A 654 -32.34 -17.17 -17.35
CA LEU A 654 -31.06 -17.81 -16.97
C LEU A 654 -30.17 -18.05 -18.20
N ILE A 655 -28.92 -17.66 -18.11
CA ILE A 655 -27.86 -18.00 -19.06
C ILE A 655 -26.87 -18.93 -18.35
N LYS A 656 -26.58 -20.10 -18.93
CA LYS A 656 -25.54 -20.99 -18.40
C LYS A 656 -24.18 -20.34 -18.57
N ILE A 657 -23.37 -20.33 -17.52
CA ILE A 657 -21.98 -19.86 -17.55
C ILE A 657 -21.01 -21.02 -17.44
N SER A 658 -19.83 -20.82 -17.97
CA SER A 658 -18.70 -21.75 -17.82
C SER A 658 -17.41 -20.99 -17.58
N LYS A 659 -16.38 -21.73 -17.13
CA LYS A 659 -15.04 -21.16 -16.96
C LYS A 659 -14.54 -20.63 -18.29
N ALA A 660 -14.07 -19.39 -18.30
CA ALA A 660 -13.32 -18.86 -19.41
C ALA A 660 -11.84 -19.28 -19.31
N ARG A 661 -11.21 -19.50 -20.46
CA ARG A 661 -9.75 -19.61 -20.56
C ARG A 661 -9.20 -18.18 -20.59
N ILE A 662 -8.58 -17.77 -19.50
CA ILE A 662 -8.14 -16.40 -19.26
C ILE A 662 -6.66 -16.28 -19.58
N ALA A 663 -6.32 -15.29 -20.42
CA ALA A 663 -4.95 -14.84 -20.61
C ALA A 663 -4.75 -13.51 -19.88
N LEU A 664 -3.74 -13.41 -19.02
CA LEU A 664 -3.32 -12.17 -18.38
C LEU A 664 -1.98 -11.75 -18.98
N TRP A 665 -1.93 -10.55 -19.55
CA TRP A 665 -0.70 -10.01 -20.12
C TRP A 665 0.33 -9.66 -19.03
N ASP A 666 1.60 -9.98 -19.33
CA ASP A 666 2.75 -9.53 -18.55
C ASP A 666 3.93 -9.23 -19.47
N ILE A 667 5.02 -8.69 -18.93
CA ILE A 667 6.27 -8.40 -19.63
C ILE A 667 7.45 -9.09 -18.95
N TYR A 668 8.55 -9.25 -19.68
CA TYR A 668 9.82 -9.65 -19.08
C TYR A 668 10.23 -8.65 -18.00
N GLY A 669 10.61 -9.14 -16.83
CA GLY A 669 10.84 -8.32 -15.63
C GLY A 669 9.61 -8.16 -14.74
N GLY A 670 8.43 -8.39 -15.28
CA GLY A 670 7.13 -8.32 -14.60
C GLY A 670 6.54 -6.92 -14.55
N SER A 671 5.22 -6.84 -14.74
CA SER A 671 4.40 -5.64 -14.52
C SER A 671 3.77 -5.69 -13.13
N MET A 672 3.91 -4.65 -12.31
CA MET A 672 3.26 -4.57 -10.99
C MET A 672 1.73 -4.65 -11.10
N ALA A 673 1.13 -3.98 -12.09
CA ALA A 673 -0.31 -4.06 -12.33
C ALA A 673 -0.77 -5.49 -12.69
N SER A 674 0.02 -6.22 -13.49
CA SER A 674 -0.21 -7.65 -13.76
C SER A 674 -0.02 -8.49 -12.49
N GLY A 675 1.00 -8.21 -11.71
CA GLY A 675 1.28 -8.94 -10.48
C GLY A 675 0.16 -8.81 -9.45
N TRP A 676 -0.35 -7.60 -9.22
CA TRP A 676 -1.52 -7.39 -8.35
C TRP A 676 -2.79 -8.05 -8.91
N THR A 677 -2.97 -8.02 -10.22
CA THR A 677 -4.10 -8.73 -10.87
C THR A 677 -3.97 -10.24 -10.70
N ARG A 678 -2.76 -10.81 -10.78
CA ARG A 678 -2.50 -12.24 -10.45
C ARG A 678 -2.91 -12.56 -9.02
N TRP A 679 -2.51 -11.72 -8.06
CA TRP A 679 -2.91 -11.88 -6.66
C TRP A 679 -4.44 -11.95 -6.53
N ILE A 680 -5.17 -11.01 -7.16
CA ILE A 680 -6.64 -11.00 -7.16
C ILE A 680 -7.21 -12.30 -7.75
N LEU A 681 -6.76 -12.70 -8.93
CA LEU A 681 -7.26 -13.91 -9.59
C LEU A 681 -7.02 -15.17 -8.74
N GLU A 682 -5.86 -15.28 -8.10
CA GLU A 682 -5.54 -16.39 -7.20
C GLU A 682 -6.42 -16.40 -5.94
N GLN A 683 -6.65 -15.23 -5.29
CA GLN A 683 -7.52 -15.11 -4.12
C GLN A 683 -8.97 -15.51 -4.42
N PHE A 684 -9.43 -15.28 -5.66
CA PHE A 684 -10.80 -15.59 -6.10
C PHE A 684 -10.92 -16.88 -6.91
N ASN A 685 -9.88 -17.72 -6.91
CA ASN A 685 -9.86 -19.05 -7.56
C ASN A 685 -10.12 -19.04 -9.07
N TYR A 686 -9.70 -17.98 -9.79
CA TYR A 686 -9.66 -17.98 -11.24
C TYR A 686 -8.41 -18.72 -11.75
N ALA A 687 -8.59 -19.60 -12.73
CA ALA A 687 -7.46 -20.15 -13.49
C ALA A 687 -7.10 -19.20 -14.63
N TYR A 688 -5.83 -18.95 -14.85
CA TYR A 688 -5.34 -18.05 -15.89
C TYR A 688 -3.95 -18.49 -16.38
N ASP A 689 -3.61 -18.08 -17.58
CA ASP A 689 -2.27 -18.17 -18.15
C ASP A 689 -1.65 -16.78 -18.27
N ILE A 690 -0.33 -16.68 -18.02
CA ILE A 690 0.42 -15.47 -18.33
C ILE A 690 0.80 -15.51 -19.81
N VAL A 691 0.51 -14.41 -20.53
CA VAL A 691 0.88 -14.24 -21.93
C VAL A 691 1.80 -13.03 -22.11
N TYR A 692 2.84 -13.24 -22.88
CA TYR A 692 3.82 -12.21 -23.22
C TYR A 692 3.55 -11.65 -24.63
N PRO A 693 4.11 -10.50 -25.00
CA PRO A 693 3.90 -9.91 -26.32
C PRO A 693 4.12 -10.87 -27.48
N LYS A 694 5.14 -11.73 -27.42
CA LYS A 694 5.41 -12.73 -28.46
C LYS A 694 4.33 -13.82 -28.59
N ASP A 695 3.69 -14.17 -27.46
CA ASP A 695 2.57 -15.12 -27.49
C ASP A 695 1.38 -14.52 -28.24
N ILE A 696 1.15 -13.22 -28.09
CA ILE A 696 0.12 -12.48 -28.80
C ILE A 696 0.47 -12.36 -30.29
N ASP A 697 1.72 -12.06 -30.62
CA ASP A 697 2.18 -11.93 -31.99
C ASP A 697 2.05 -13.23 -32.81
N THR A 698 2.11 -14.41 -32.16
CA THR A 698 1.91 -15.70 -32.84
C THR A 698 0.52 -15.90 -33.38
N GLY A 699 -0.47 -15.13 -32.92
CA GLY A 699 -1.85 -15.26 -33.35
C GLY A 699 -2.57 -16.52 -32.87
N ASN A 700 -3.68 -16.86 -33.55
CA ASN A 700 -4.54 -18.00 -33.21
C ASN A 700 -5.02 -17.99 -31.73
N LEU A 701 -5.18 -16.78 -31.17
CA LEU A 701 -5.46 -16.58 -29.75
C LEU A 701 -6.81 -17.19 -29.32
N ARG A 702 -7.82 -17.15 -30.21
CA ARG A 702 -9.17 -17.65 -29.91
C ARG A 702 -9.22 -19.16 -29.70
N SER A 703 -8.31 -19.92 -30.31
CA SER A 703 -8.22 -21.36 -30.06
C SER A 703 -7.76 -21.68 -28.62
N LYS A 704 -7.01 -20.77 -28.01
CA LYS A 704 -6.41 -20.94 -26.67
C LYS A 704 -7.22 -20.24 -25.58
N TYR A 705 -7.74 -19.05 -25.86
CA TYR A 705 -8.32 -18.15 -24.86
C TYR A 705 -9.71 -17.70 -25.23
N ASP A 706 -10.49 -17.36 -24.23
CA ASP A 706 -11.81 -16.76 -24.32
C ASP A 706 -11.79 -15.28 -23.91
N VAL A 707 -10.93 -14.95 -22.93
CA VAL A 707 -10.74 -13.59 -22.41
C VAL A 707 -9.27 -13.26 -22.33
N ILE A 708 -8.89 -12.06 -22.78
CA ILE A 708 -7.54 -11.49 -22.59
C ILE A 708 -7.67 -10.25 -21.71
N VAL A 709 -6.90 -10.20 -20.62
CA VAL A 709 -6.82 -9.06 -19.71
C VAL A 709 -5.52 -8.30 -19.96
N LEU A 710 -5.63 -7.02 -20.32
CA LEU A 710 -4.55 -6.10 -20.62
C LEU A 710 -4.57 -4.97 -19.58
N VAL A 711 -3.72 -5.10 -18.56
CA VAL A 711 -3.57 -4.11 -17.50
C VAL A 711 -2.83 -2.85 -17.96
N GLY A 712 -2.76 -1.82 -17.14
CA GLY A 712 -2.05 -0.58 -17.44
C GLY A 712 -0.64 -0.82 -17.98
N GLY A 713 -0.26 -0.13 -19.06
CA GLY A 713 1.05 -0.25 -19.70
C GLY A 713 1.16 -1.32 -20.79
N ALA A 714 0.14 -2.16 -21.03
CA ALA A 714 0.19 -3.19 -22.07
C ALA A 714 0.13 -2.59 -23.48
N ILE A 715 -0.78 -1.65 -23.73
CA ILE A 715 -1.01 -1.09 -25.07
C ILE A 715 -0.27 0.25 -25.23
N PRO A 716 0.52 0.44 -26.29
CA PRO A 716 1.17 1.71 -26.56
C PRO A 716 0.15 2.79 -26.98
N SER A 717 0.48 4.05 -26.68
CA SER A 717 -0.32 5.17 -27.22
C SER A 717 -0.25 5.21 -28.75
N VAL A 718 -1.36 5.56 -29.40
CA VAL A 718 -1.42 5.72 -30.87
C VAL A 718 -0.47 6.82 -31.37
N ASN A 719 -0.12 7.79 -30.50
CA ASN A 719 0.77 8.90 -30.83
C ASN A 719 2.24 8.62 -30.47
N SER A 720 2.55 7.46 -29.86
CA SER A 720 3.94 7.13 -29.57
C SER A 720 4.67 6.81 -30.88
N ARG A 721 5.54 7.70 -31.32
CA ARG A 721 6.55 7.37 -32.33
C ARG A 721 7.38 6.22 -31.76
N GLY A 722 7.34 5.05 -32.39
CA GLY A 722 8.00 3.82 -31.98
C GLY A 722 9.50 3.99 -31.72
N GLY A 723 9.86 4.47 -30.53
CA GLY A 723 11.19 4.89 -30.12
C GLY A 723 11.50 4.61 -28.64
N GLY A 724 10.87 3.63 -28.05
CA GLY A 724 11.38 3.06 -26.81
C GLY A 724 12.47 2.07 -27.17
N GLY A 725 13.74 2.36 -26.84
CA GLY A 725 14.89 1.55 -27.19
C GLY A 725 14.62 0.06 -26.91
N GLU A 726 14.98 -0.79 -27.83
CA GLU A 726 15.09 -2.22 -27.54
C GLU A 726 15.91 -2.35 -26.27
N ASN A 727 15.32 -2.88 -25.21
CA ASN A 727 16.10 -3.26 -24.03
C ASN A 727 17.28 -4.07 -24.56
N ASN A 728 18.49 -3.74 -24.12
CA ASN A 728 19.68 -4.47 -24.53
C ASN A 728 19.48 -5.96 -24.23
N LEU A 729 18.99 -6.71 -25.22
CA LEU A 729 18.61 -8.12 -25.10
C LEU A 729 19.81 -9.05 -25.03
N SER A 730 21.04 -8.50 -25.21
CA SER A 730 22.27 -9.28 -25.27
C SER A 730 22.58 -10.07 -23.99
N ASN A 731 22.13 -9.56 -22.83
CA ASN A 731 22.38 -10.15 -21.51
C ASN A 731 21.20 -10.92 -20.93
N ILE A 732 20.12 -11.14 -21.71
CA ILE A 732 18.99 -11.93 -21.26
C ILE A 732 19.24 -13.41 -21.58
N PRO A 733 19.19 -14.32 -20.58
CA PRO A 733 19.32 -15.75 -20.78
C PRO A 733 18.33 -16.29 -21.83
N VAL A 734 18.75 -17.33 -22.56
CA VAL A 734 17.99 -17.89 -23.71
C VAL A 734 16.58 -18.34 -23.28
N GLU A 735 16.44 -18.90 -22.09
CA GLU A 735 15.19 -19.40 -21.54
C GLU A 735 14.13 -18.31 -21.33
N TYR A 736 14.54 -17.04 -21.26
CA TYR A 736 13.62 -15.90 -21.10
C TYR A 736 13.37 -15.12 -22.38
N LYS A 737 14.05 -15.42 -23.48
CA LYS A 737 13.93 -14.64 -24.73
C LYS A 737 12.52 -14.66 -25.33
N ASN A 738 11.73 -15.72 -25.06
CA ASN A 738 10.33 -15.79 -25.47
C ASN A 738 9.43 -14.77 -24.74
N ARG A 739 9.81 -14.32 -23.54
CA ARG A 739 9.05 -13.37 -22.71
C ARG A 739 9.34 -11.91 -23.03
N THR A 740 10.36 -11.65 -23.86
CA THR A 740 10.77 -10.29 -24.22
C THR A 740 9.91 -9.72 -25.35
N GLY A 741 9.95 -8.40 -25.49
CA GLY A 741 9.21 -7.65 -26.52
C GLY A 741 8.15 -6.72 -25.94
N ARG A 742 7.40 -6.09 -26.81
CA ARG A 742 6.30 -5.19 -26.49
C ARG A 742 5.14 -5.43 -27.45
N ILE A 743 3.93 -5.10 -27.02
CA ILE A 743 2.77 -5.02 -27.94
C ILE A 743 3.02 -3.87 -28.90
N THR A 744 2.84 -4.14 -30.22
CA THR A 744 3.08 -3.18 -31.29
C THR A 744 1.84 -3.02 -32.17
N ALA A 745 1.74 -1.84 -32.81
CA ALA A 745 0.60 -1.52 -33.65
C ALA A 745 0.55 -2.36 -34.96
N ASP A 746 1.71 -2.78 -35.45
CA ASP A 746 1.85 -3.52 -36.71
C ASP A 746 1.72 -5.05 -36.56
N LYS A 747 2.05 -5.63 -35.39
CA LYS A 747 2.03 -7.08 -35.18
C LYS A 747 0.93 -7.51 -34.20
N SER A 748 1.00 -7.02 -32.96
CA SER A 748 0.15 -7.49 -31.87
C SER A 748 -1.30 -7.00 -32.02
N ILE A 749 -1.50 -5.70 -32.37
CA ILE A 749 -2.84 -5.11 -32.46
C ILE A 749 -3.72 -5.84 -33.50
N PRO A 750 -3.22 -6.19 -34.70
CA PRO A 750 -4.00 -6.99 -35.65
C PRO A 750 -4.45 -8.36 -35.08
N GLN A 751 -3.61 -9.03 -34.28
CA GLN A 751 -3.97 -10.30 -33.66
C GLN A 751 -5.06 -10.14 -32.60
N LEU A 752 -4.99 -9.08 -31.78
CA LEU A 752 -6.03 -8.74 -30.81
C LEU A 752 -7.36 -8.41 -31.51
N LYS A 753 -7.30 -7.72 -32.66
CA LYS A 753 -8.50 -7.46 -33.49
C LYS A 753 -9.12 -8.74 -34.01
N ILE A 754 -8.32 -9.64 -34.58
CA ILE A 754 -8.79 -10.94 -35.07
C ILE A 754 -9.41 -11.75 -33.92
N PHE A 755 -8.81 -11.73 -32.73
CA PHE A 755 -9.34 -12.39 -31.54
C PHE A 755 -10.74 -11.91 -31.18
N LEU A 756 -10.98 -10.58 -31.18
CA LEU A 756 -12.30 -9.99 -30.98
C LEU A 756 -13.28 -10.39 -32.09
N GLU A 757 -12.88 -10.28 -33.37
CA GLU A 757 -13.71 -10.63 -34.51
C GLU A 757 -14.19 -12.09 -34.48
N GLN A 758 -13.38 -12.98 -33.91
CA GLN A 758 -13.68 -14.41 -33.74
C GLN A 758 -14.50 -14.72 -32.47
N GLY A 759 -14.89 -13.71 -31.68
CA GLY A 759 -15.73 -13.87 -30.49
C GLY A 759 -14.96 -14.03 -29.18
N GLY A 760 -13.70 -13.63 -29.13
CA GLY A 760 -12.97 -13.45 -27.88
C GLY A 760 -13.29 -12.11 -27.23
N ASN A 761 -13.16 -12.00 -25.91
CA ASN A 761 -13.36 -10.78 -25.17
C ASN A 761 -12.02 -10.21 -24.68
N ILE A 762 -11.89 -8.89 -24.71
CA ILE A 762 -10.71 -8.20 -24.18
C ILE A 762 -11.14 -7.22 -23.09
N VAL A 763 -10.45 -7.30 -21.96
CA VAL A 763 -10.56 -6.34 -20.85
C VAL A 763 -9.33 -5.47 -20.86
N THR A 764 -9.50 -4.15 -20.94
CA THR A 764 -8.41 -3.18 -20.84
C THR A 764 -8.61 -2.29 -19.63
N ILE A 765 -7.51 -2.04 -18.87
CA ILE A 765 -7.50 -1.23 -17.64
C ILE A 765 -6.49 -0.09 -17.80
N GLY A 766 -6.84 1.09 -17.30
CA GLY A 766 -5.96 2.24 -17.29
C GLY A 766 -5.49 2.65 -18.69
N SER A 767 -4.19 2.87 -18.84
CA SER A 767 -3.62 3.29 -20.14
C SER A 767 -3.80 2.28 -21.27
N SER A 768 -4.09 1.00 -20.98
CA SER A 768 -4.31 -0.02 -22.01
C SER A 768 -5.65 0.14 -22.77
N THR A 769 -6.55 1.01 -22.31
CA THR A 769 -7.74 1.43 -23.04
C THR A 769 -7.42 2.14 -24.37
N GLN A 770 -6.16 2.53 -24.61
CA GLN A 770 -5.65 2.96 -25.92
C GLN A 770 -5.92 1.96 -27.05
N LEU A 771 -6.18 0.68 -26.73
CA LEU A 771 -6.62 -0.31 -27.71
C LEU A 771 -7.85 0.15 -28.49
N ALA A 772 -8.78 0.87 -27.85
CA ALA A 772 -9.97 1.41 -28.51
C ALA A 772 -9.63 2.34 -29.69
N TYR A 773 -8.61 3.18 -29.54
CA TYR A 773 -8.17 4.08 -30.60
C TYR A 773 -7.43 3.32 -31.72
N HIS A 774 -6.61 2.33 -31.39
CA HIS A 774 -5.97 1.44 -32.38
C HIS A 774 -7.01 0.68 -33.22
N LEU A 775 -8.12 0.26 -32.61
CA LEU A 775 -9.24 -0.40 -33.28
C LEU A 775 -10.17 0.59 -34.02
N LYS A 776 -9.89 1.89 -33.92
CA LYS A 776 -10.70 2.98 -34.52
C LYS A 776 -12.17 2.93 -34.08
N LEU A 777 -12.39 2.59 -32.80
CA LEU A 777 -13.73 2.64 -32.22
C LEU A 777 -14.25 4.10 -32.20
N PRO A 778 -15.58 4.30 -32.24
CA PRO A 778 -16.19 5.64 -32.28
C PRO A 778 -16.16 6.33 -30.90
N VAL A 779 -14.97 6.48 -30.34
CA VAL A 779 -14.65 7.15 -29.07
C VAL A 779 -13.42 8.05 -29.25
N THR A 780 -13.40 9.17 -28.53
CA THR A 780 -12.27 10.12 -28.52
C THR A 780 -11.89 10.50 -27.09
N ASP A 781 -10.74 11.13 -26.91
CA ASP A 781 -10.31 11.62 -25.61
C ASP A 781 -11.22 12.77 -25.14
N ALA A 782 -11.65 12.73 -23.89
CA ALA A 782 -12.44 13.80 -23.28
C ALA A 782 -11.57 14.91 -22.65
N MET A 783 -10.31 14.62 -22.33
CA MET A 783 -9.39 15.54 -21.64
C MET A 783 -8.63 16.42 -22.64
N VAL A 784 -9.37 17.07 -23.55
CA VAL A 784 -8.83 17.93 -24.60
C VAL A 784 -9.52 19.29 -24.59
N GLU A 785 -8.81 20.28 -25.09
CA GLU A 785 -9.32 21.61 -25.40
C GLU A 785 -9.08 21.96 -26.88
N ILE A 786 -9.86 22.90 -27.39
CA ILE A 786 -9.66 23.40 -28.76
C ILE A 786 -8.81 24.67 -28.67
N GLU A 787 -7.60 24.60 -29.20
CA GLU A 787 -6.73 25.76 -29.33
C GLU A 787 -6.42 26.00 -30.82
N ASN A 788 -6.80 27.16 -31.33
CA ASN A 788 -6.65 27.52 -32.72
C ASN A 788 -7.31 26.52 -33.72
N GLY A 789 -8.44 25.94 -33.33
CA GLY A 789 -9.17 24.95 -34.13
C GLY A 789 -8.57 23.52 -34.08
N VAL A 790 -7.57 23.26 -33.25
CA VAL A 790 -6.94 21.96 -33.08
C VAL A 790 -7.22 21.43 -31.68
N GLU A 791 -7.62 20.17 -31.56
CA GLU A 791 -7.72 19.50 -30.27
C GLU A 791 -6.33 19.24 -29.70
N LYS A 792 -6.11 19.67 -28.45
CA LYS A 792 -4.88 19.45 -27.67
C LYS A 792 -5.24 18.87 -26.31
N PRO A 793 -4.41 17.96 -25.76
CA PRO A 793 -4.59 17.50 -24.39
C PRO A 793 -4.55 18.67 -23.40
N LEU A 794 -5.37 18.63 -22.35
CA LEU A 794 -5.32 19.59 -21.27
C LEU A 794 -3.93 19.56 -20.61
N SER A 795 -3.37 20.74 -20.33
CA SER A 795 -2.12 20.83 -19.59
C SER A 795 -2.31 20.51 -18.12
N ARG A 796 -1.22 20.18 -17.40
CA ARG A 796 -1.27 19.84 -15.96
C ARG A 796 -1.72 21.02 -15.10
N GLU A 797 -1.51 22.24 -15.56
CA GLU A 797 -1.99 23.47 -14.91
C GLU A 797 -3.52 23.64 -15.02
N LYS A 798 -4.16 22.97 -15.98
CA LYS A 798 -5.63 22.99 -16.19
C LYS A 798 -6.32 21.78 -15.60
N PHE A 799 -5.73 20.59 -15.76
CA PHE A 799 -6.28 19.34 -15.23
C PHE A 799 -5.19 18.47 -14.64
N TYR A 800 -5.34 18.14 -13.34
CA TYR A 800 -4.40 17.29 -12.63
C TYR A 800 -5.10 16.55 -11.48
N THR A 801 -5.09 15.22 -11.52
CA THR A 801 -5.71 14.36 -10.50
C THR A 801 -4.74 13.22 -10.17
N PRO A 802 -3.76 13.48 -9.27
CA PRO A 802 -2.73 12.49 -8.93
C PRO A 802 -3.27 11.51 -7.89
N GLY A 803 -3.52 10.26 -8.27
CA GLY A 803 -3.87 9.20 -7.34
C GLY A 803 -4.93 9.63 -6.32
N SER A 804 -6.21 9.69 -6.73
CA SER A 804 -7.32 10.19 -5.91
C SER A 804 -8.53 9.27 -6.08
N ILE A 805 -9.53 9.41 -5.20
CA ILE A 805 -10.78 8.67 -5.33
C ILE A 805 -11.84 9.61 -5.88
N LEU A 806 -12.41 9.22 -7.00
CA LEU A 806 -13.50 9.94 -7.68
C LEU A 806 -14.77 9.10 -7.71
N ARG A 807 -15.93 9.76 -7.75
CA ARG A 807 -17.24 9.12 -7.90
C ARG A 807 -17.69 9.16 -9.33
N VAL A 808 -18.14 8.00 -9.82
CA VAL A 808 -18.78 7.83 -11.13
C VAL A 808 -20.20 7.30 -10.96
N THR A 809 -21.05 7.60 -11.93
CA THR A 809 -22.34 6.91 -12.09
C THR A 809 -22.11 5.67 -12.94
N THR A 810 -22.66 4.54 -12.52
CA THR A 810 -22.50 3.23 -13.17
C THR A 810 -23.85 2.70 -13.64
N ASP A 811 -23.94 2.24 -14.89
CA ASP A 811 -25.10 1.52 -15.41
C ASP A 811 -25.05 0.05 -14.98
N ASN A 812 -25.57 -0.23 -13.80
CA ASN A 812 -25.61 -1.58 -13.23
C ASN A 812 -26.71 -2.48 -13.80
N SER A 813 -27.47 -2.00 -14.80
CA SER A 813 -28.35 -2.84 -15.60
C SER A 813 -27.60 -3.68 -16.63
N LEU A 814 -26.39 -3.23 -17.01
CA LEU A 814 -25.48 -3.99 -17.88
C LEU A 814 -24.87 -5.19 -17.15
N LEU A 815 -24.79 -6.33 -17.82
CA LEU A 815 -24.13 -7.53 -17.27
C LEU A 815 -22.65 -7.27 -16.93
N SER A 816 -22.00 -6.37 -17.70
CA SER A 816 -20.61 -5.94 -17.47
C SER A 816 -20.41 -5.18 -16.14
N ALA A 817 -21.49 -4.62 -15.56
CA ALA A 817 -21.47 -3.90 -14.29
C ALA A 817 -22.40 -4.51 -13.24
N SER A 818 -22.78 -5.78 -13.40
CA SER A 818 -23.66 -6.47 -12.46
C SER A 818 -23.10 -6.43 -11.03
N GLY A 819 -23.98 -6.17 -10.07
CA GLY A 819 -23.62 -6.10 -8.67
C GLY A 819 -22.93 -4.80 -8.24
N MET A 820 -22.68 -3.87 -9.16
CA MET A 820 -22.17 -2.54 -8.84
C MET A 820 -23.28 -1.65 -8.27
N ASN A 821 -22.90 -0.67 -7.45
CA ASN A 821 -23.80 0.41 -7.07
C ASN A 821 -23.96 1.40 -8.23
N THR A 822 -25.08 2.10 -8.29
CA THR A 822 -25.29 3.18 -9.26
C THR A 822 -24.26 4.31 -9.10
N GLU A 823 -23.87 4.62 -7.85
CA GLU A 823 -22.73 5.47 -7.56
C GLU A 823 -21.58 4.61 -7.09
N THR A 824 -20.44 4.70 -7.77
CA THR A 824 -19.23 3.90 -7.49
C THR A 824 -18.06 4.83 -7.27
N ASP A 825 -17.28 4.57 -6.23
CA ASP A 825 -16.02 5.25 -5.98
C ASP A 825 -14.90 4.47 -6.69
N VAL A 826 -14.09 5.16 -7.51
CA VAL A 826 -13.02 4.58 -8.32
C VAL A 826 -11.68 5.24 -8.01
N TYR A 827 -10.61 4.48 -8.03
CA TYR A 827 -9.25 5.04 -7.98
C TYR A 827 -8.88 5.61 -9.35
N PHE A 828 -8.41 6.86 -9.36
CA PHE A 828 -8.15 7.62 -10.57
C PHE A 828 -6.82 8.37 -10.46
N ASP A 829 -5.92 8.14 -11.40
CA ASP A 829 -4.62 8.82 -11.50
C ASP A 829 -4.38 9.34 -12.91
N ASN A 830 -4.94 10.50 -13.22
CA ASN A 830 -4.90 11.08 -14.58
C ASN A 830 -5.27 10.06 -15.68
N ASN A 831 -6.15 9.13 -15.35
CA ASN A 831 -6.56 8.04 -16.21
C ASN A 831 -7.35 8.51 -17.45
N PRO A 832 -7.42 7.71 -18.52
CA PRO A 832 -8.20 8.02 -19.70
C PRO A 832 -9.69 8.22 -19.42
N VAL A 833 -10.26 9.26 -20.03
CA VAL A 833 -11.69 9.59 -20.02
C VAL A 833 -12.13 9.81 -21.45
N PHE A 834 -13.33 9.33 -21.80
CA PHE A 834 -13.75 9.23 -23.19
C PHE A 834 -14.97 10.11 -23.50
N LYS A 835 -15.02 10.63 -24.75
CA LYS A 835 -16.23 11.09 -25.42
C LYS A 835 -16.68 10.01 -26.37
N MET A 836 -17.98 9.73 -26.41
CA MET A 836 -18.58 8.72 -27.29
C MET A 836 -19.34 9.39 -28.42
N ASN A 837 -19.28 8.79 -29.62
CA ASN A 837 -20.09 9.23 -30.72
C ASN A 837 -21.57 8.88 -30.43
N PRO A 838 -22.50 9.86 -30.42
CA PRO A 838 -23.91 9.62 -30.08
C PRO A 838 -24.61 8.61 -30.99
N ASP A 839 -24.33 8.64 -32.31
CA ASP A 839 -24.89 7.70 -33.25
C ASP A 839 -24.44 6.26 -32.98
N ALA A 840 -23.19 6.07 -32.58
CA ALA A 840 -22.66 4.77 -32.25
C ALA A 840 -23.26 4.23 -30.95
N VAL A 841 -23.55 5.09 -29.98
CA VAL A 841 -24.25 4.73 -28.73
C VAL A 841 -25.69 4.31 -29.07
N THR A 842 -26.40 5.09 -29.86
CA THR A 842 -27.78 4.79 -30.29
C THR A 842 -27.87 3.47 -31.05
N LYS A 843 -26.87 3.15 -31.88
CA LYS A 843 -26.77 1.87 -32.60
C LYS A 843 -26.27 0.72 -31.74
N GLY A 844 -25.92 0.96 -30.48
CA GLY A 844 -25.41 -0.04 -29.56
C GLY A 844 -23.99 -0.59 -29.87
N ILE A 845 -23.23 0.11 -30.73
CA ILE A 845 -21.85 -0.27 -31.07
C ILE A 845 -20.93 -0.08 -29.86
N VAL A 846 -21.14 1.03 -29.14
CA VAL A 846 -20.49 1.35 -27.86
C VAL A 846 -21.57 1.68 -26.83
N LYS A 847 -21.33 1.24 -25.56
CA LYS A 847 -22.23 1.51 -24.44
C LYS A 847 -21.44 2.01 -23.25
N PRO A 848 -21.80 3.14 -22.64
CA PRO A 848 -21.14 3.58 -21.42
C PRO A 848 -21.47 2.62 -20.28
N ILE A 849 -20.45 2.22 -19.53
CA ILE A 849 -20.57 1.44 -18.28
C ILE A 849 -20.57 2.40 -17.09
N ALA A 850 -19.68 3.40 -17.12
CA ALA A 850 -19.55 4.39 -16.05
C ALA A 850 -19.13 5.75 -16.59
N TRP A 851 -19.63 6.84 -15.97
CA TRP A 851 -19.33 8.22 -16.38
C TRP A 851 -19.36 9.20 -15.20
N PHE A 852 -18.77 10.38 -15.36
CA PHE A 852 -18.79 11.46 -14.38
C PHE A 852 -20.05 12.32 -14.55
N ALA A 853 -21.08 12.09 -13.74
CA ALA A 853 -22.37 12.77 -13.88
C ALA A 853 -22.36 14.24 -13.43
N ASN A 854 -21.42 14.65 -12.61
CA ASN A 854 -21.33 16.02 -12.06
C ASN A 854 -19.94 16.62 -12.23
N ASP A 855 -19.80 17.90 -11.89
CA ASP A 855 -18.56 18.67 -12.02
C ASP A 855 -17.66 18.65 -10.79
N LYS A 856 -18.05 17.91 -9.75
CA LYS A 856 -17.28 17.74 -8.49
C LYS A 856 -17.26 16.27 -8.06
N PRO A 857 -16.63 15.41 -8.86
CA PRO A 857 -16.58 13.97 -8.56
C PRO A 857 -15.59 13.60 -7.43
N LEU A 858 -14.74 14.51 -6.95
CA LEU A 858 -13.74 14.21 -5.93
C LEU A 858 -14.38 13.70 -4.64
N ARG A 859 -13.89 12.56 -4.18
CA ARG A 859 -14.27 11.94 -2.90
C ARG A 859 -13.16 12.02 -1.88
N SER A 860 -11.91 11.86 -2.33
CA SER A 860 -10.72 11.88 -1.45
C SER A 860 -9.49 12.20 -2.30
N GLY A 861 -8.63 13.05 -1.81
CA GLY A 861 -7.37 13.41 -2.45
C GLY A 861 -7.36 14.80 -3.05
N TRP A 862 -6.91 14.91 -4.30
CA TRP A 862 -6.76 16.16 -5.03
C TRP A 862 -7.21 16.01 -6.49
N ALA A 863 -8.11 16.88 -6.93
CA ALA A 863 -8.58 16.90 -8.31
C ALA A 863 -8.68 18.34 -8.80
N TRP A 864 -7.56 18.86 -9.27
CA TRP A 864 -7.49 20.18 -9.91
C TRP A 864 -8.16 20.13 -11.28
N GLY A 865 -9.03 21.11 -11.57
CA GLY A 865 -9.76 21.12 -12.85
C GLY A 865 -10.79 20.01 -13.01
N GLN A 866 -11.28 19.41 -11.93
CA GLN A 866 -12.25 18.30 -11.98
C GLN A 866 -13.54 18.61 -12.78
N VAL A 867 -13.84 19.87 -13.01
CA VAL A 867 -14.96 20.30 -13.85
C VAL A 867 -14.87 19.74 -15.29
N TYR A 868 -13.69 19.53 -15.82
CA TYR A 868 -13.46 18.96 -17.15
C TYR A 868 -13.90 17.51 -17.26
N LEU A 869 -14.05 16.79 -16.13
CA LEU A 869 -14.54 15.42 -16.11
C LEU A 869 -16.04 15.30 -16.41
N LYS A 870 -16.82 16.35 -16.21
CA LYS A 870 -18.29 16.31 -16.34
C LYS A 870 -18.73 15.75 -17.71
N ASN A 871 -19.62 14.76 -17.68
CA ASN A 871 -20.12 13.99 -18.82
C ASN A 871 -19.05 13.13 -19.54
N GLY A 872 -17.82 13.07 -19.04
CA GLY A 872 -16.79 12.17 -19.53
C GLY A 872 -17.11 10.72 -19.15
N VAL A 873 -16.92 9.80 -20.09
CA VAL A 873 -17.13 8.36 -19.87
C VAL A 873 -15.86 7.78 -19.28
N ALA A 874 -15.99 7.16 -18.10
CA ALA A 874 -14.87 6.53 -17.38
C ALA A 874 -14.68 5.07 -17.84
N ALA A 875 -15.75 4.38 -18.21
CA ALA A 875 -15.69 2.99 -18.67
C ALA A 875 -16.79 2.71 -19.71
N PHE A 876 -16.48 1.83 -20.66
CA PHE A 876 -17.44 1.44 -21.71
C PHE A 876 -17.21 0.01 -22.20
N GLU A 877 -18.23 -0.58 -22.83
CA GLU A 877 -18.14 -1.77 -23.65
C GLU A 877 -18.38 -1.45 -25.12
N ALA A 878 -17.66 -2.15 -26.01
CA ALA A 878 -17.83 -2.04 -27.46
C ALA A 878 -17.88 -3.42 -28.10
N THR A 879 -18.78 -3.58 -29.12
CA THR A 879 -18.85 -4.80 -29.91
C THR A 879 -17.90 -4.71 -31.10
N VAL A 880 -17.01 -5.72 -31.24
CA VAL A 880 -16.07 -5.82 -32.37
C VAL A 880 -16.17 -7.22 -32.96
N GLY A 881 -16.79 -7.30 -34.12
CA GLY A 881 -17.14 -8.60 -34.73
C GLY A 881 -18.10 -9.40 -33.85
N LYS A 882 -17.67 -10.58 -33.38
CA LYS A 882 -18.46 -11.44 -32.49
C LYS A 882 -18.08 -11.28 -31.01
N GLY A 883 -17.02 -10.55 -30.69
CA GLY A 883 -16.50 -10.35 -29.34
C GLY A 883 -16.74 -8.95 -28.81
N LYS A 884 -16.30 -8.71 -27.60
CA LYS A 884 -16.44 -7.44 -26.90
C LYS A 884 -15.12 -6.92 -26.37
N LEU A 885 -14.92 -5.61 -26.48
CA LEU A 885 -13.91 -4.86 -25.74
C LEU A 885 -14.57 -4.21 -24.53
N PHE A 886 -14.02 -4.43 -23.34
CA PHE A 886 -14.37 -3.73 -22.11
C PHE A 886 -13.22 -2.80 -21.76
N ALA A 887 -13.49 -1.50 -21.70
CA ALA A 887 -12.47 -0.48 -21.47
C ALA A 887 -12.76 0.26 -20.16
N PHE A 888 -11.87 0.11 -19.18
CA PHE A 888 -11.93 0.76 -17.88
C PHE A 888 -10.80 1.78 -17.75
N GLY A 889 -11.11 3.09 -17.84
CA GLY A 889 -10.14 4.16 -17.63
C GLY A 889 -9.55 4.13 -16.22
N PRO A 890 -10.36 4.14 -15.13
CA PRO A 890 -9.90 4.00 -13.77
C PRO A 890 -9.17 2.67 -13.51
N GLU A 891 -8.29 2.66 -12.50
CA GLU A 891 -7.52 1.48 -12.07
C GLU A 891 -8.40 0.56 -11.20
N ILE A 892 -9.30 -0.21 -11.84
CA ILE A 892 -10.30 -1.07 -11.14
C ILE A 892 -9.71 -2.21 -10.31
N THR A 893 -8.42 -2.49 -10.45
CA THR A 893 -7.66 -3.52 -9.71
C THR A 893 -6.51 -2.92 -8.90
N PHE A 894 -6.50 -1.61 -8.69
CA PHE A 894 -5.41 -0.87 -8.08
C PHE A 894 -4.87 -1.54 -6.83
N ARG A 895 -3.61 -2.00 -6.89
CA ARG A 895 -2.84 -2.62 -5.79
C ARG A 895 -3.62 -3.67 -4.98
N ALA A 896 -4.59 -4.34 -5.59
CA ALA A 896 -5.54 -5.24 -4.93
C ALA A 896 -6.27 -4.61 -3.71
N GLN A 897 -6.36 -3.29 -3.65
CA GLN A 897 -7.02 -2.51 -2.61
C GLN A 897 -8.43 -2.09 -3.01
N ALA A 898 -8.66 -1.84 -4.30
CA ALA A 898 -9.93 -1.34 -4.84
C ALA A 898 -11.01 -2.44 -4.95
N GLN A 899 -11.30 -3.15 -3.86
CA GLN A 899 -12.23 -4.30 -3.84
C GLN A 899 -13.65 -3.92 -4.27
N GLY A 900 -14.05 -2.66 -4.08
CA GLY A 900 -15.34 -2.14 -4.53
C GLY A 900 -15.55 -2.20 -6.04
N THR A 901 -14.46 -2.22 -6.83
CA THR A 901 -14.48 -2.26 -8.30
C THR A 901 -14.10 -3.61 -8.90
N PHE A 902 -13.72 -4.63 -8.12
CA PHE A 902 -13.32 -5.94 -8.64
C PHE A 902 -14.40 -6.60 -9.50
N LYS A 903 -15.67 -6.37 -9.19
CA LYS A 903 -16.81 -6.87 -9.96
C LYS A 903 -16.79 -6.41 -11.41
N LEU A 904 -16.21 -5.23 -11.72
CA LEU A 904 -16.02 -4.76 -13.08
C LEU A 904 -15.05 -5.64 -13.89
N LEU A 905 -14.07 -6.25 -13.24
CA LEU A 905 -13.23 -7.28 -13.85
C LEU A 905 -13.95 -8.65 -13.86
N PHE A 906 -14.45 -9.10 -12.71
CA PHE A 906 -14.98 -10.46 -12.55
C PHE A 906 -16.15 -10.78 -13.48
N ASN A 907 -17.02 -9.79 -13.73
CA ASN A 907 -18.16 -9.96 -14.65
C ASN A 907 -17.73 -10.35 -16.06
N GLN A 908 -16.51 -10.05 -16.47
CA GLN A 908 -16.00 -10.32 -17.82
C GLN A 908 -15.28 -11.68 -17.95
N LEU A 909 -15.08 -12.40 -16.84
CA LEU A 909 -14.24 -13.59 -16.77
C LEU A 909 -15.01 -14.91 -16.88
N TYR A 910 -16.20 -14.92 -17.44
CA TYR A 910 -17.03 -16.11 -17.70
C TYR A 910 -17.44 -16.18 -19.17
N ASN A 911 -17.51 -17.41 -19.70
CA ASN A 911 -18.19 -17.68 -20.96
C ASN A 911 -19.71 -17.72 -20.71
N GLN A 912 -20.47 -16.99 -21.55
CA GLN A 912 -21.92 -16.88 -21.47
C GLN A 912 -22.57 -17.34 -22.76
#